data_f162490ffbf2fa744c3fa6e40224e15f
#
_entry.id   f162490ffbf2fa744c3fa6e40224e15f
#
_cell.length_a   1.000
_cell.length_b   1.000
_cell.length_c   1.000
_cell.angle_alpha   90.00
_cell.angle_beta   90.00
_cell.angle_gamma   90.00
#
_symmetry.space_group_name_H-M   'P 1'
#
loop_
_entity.id
_entity.type
_entity.pdbx_description
1 polymer ?
#
loop_
_entity_poly.entity_id
_entity_poly.type
_entity_poly.pdbx_seq_one_letter_code
_entity_poly.pdbx_strand_id
1 'polypeptide(L)'
;MKFSILFALLLIGSFSRFFGQVVINEYSCSNINGITDAYGEREDWIELFNPTATPVNLTGWYLSDKASNLTKWMIPSGSINSNGYKMVYCSKRNTVNGNQYHPNFNLSQTEGDWVILSNTFGNVVDSFKIVHKTKANHSVGRSTNAAADFKLFTTPTPNAANAGAINFYTPTPILSVQAGFYPAAQTVAITCPNPAATIRYTLDGSTPTATSTLYSGPITINTTKVLRAIAFSADQPSFTATNTYFINVSHTIPVVSVCGTGVYTLVAGGNQIEPVGGFELFEDNGVFIDEGEGDFNEHGNDSWAYDQRGFDFILRDQYGYNGDLEHQIFPENSRDNFQRLILKPAASDNYSFENGAHIRDAFIHTLSIRADMKLDERTWRPCVLYLNGQYWGVYEIREKADDHDYTDYYYDQDKFNLEYLKTWGGTWQEYGAPNALTNWNALRNYIASNNMGNPTNFAYVDSLLNWESLCDYFMFNSFVVNQDWLNWNTSWWRGLDPLGDKKKWRYSLWDMDATFGHYVNYTGIPDNTANADPCNVENLPNPGGQGHTEILEKLINENPIVEQYYITRYADLANTYFSCAYLIPLLDSMVNEIEPEMAAQCQLWGGTYNGWQNRVTQLRNFINSRCSALTAGMIDCYSLSGPFNVTFNVSPPLAGEIKVNSIWAPSYPWSTSYFGGIQTNLIAKAQPGFIFDHWEYAIGPMGAAIIEDTNFLNITGIENITAVFVADNPDLDGDGCLNVDEISAGTLPNNPDTDGDGQNDCAEIGADPTNPTDSDGDGFIDALESSVTDTDGDGVNNEADPANSDPCVPSNTAPNCDFDGDGLTYSEEVLNGTNYDNSDTDGDGLNDGVEVTNGSDPLDPCDPDDSSQDCQIDTDNDGLTDAQEAVLCTSPVIADTDGDGINDGDEVTAGSDPCDPCNPNNSGLDCITGLHIPTAFSPTSNNGPAQNNVYSIIAGKNVSSIEFTIFDRWGNKVFIANSKVFAWDGNYNGKECVTGIYAYRAVVKFTDKPEEEILNGNITLMR
;
A
#
# COMPACT_ATOMS: atom_id res chain seq x y z
N MET A 1 -58.96 -24.43 -48.12
CA MET A 1 -59.24 -23.24 -48.94
C MET A 1 -59.74 -22.13 -48.03
N LYS A 2 -58.90 -21.19 -47.66
CA LYS A 2 -59.12 -19.77 -47.38
C LYS A 2 -57.79 -19.17 -46.90
N PHE A 3 -57.16 -18.40 -47.75
CA PHE A 3 -56.03 -17.58 -47.45
C PHE A 3 -56.49 -16.42 -46.57
N SER A 4 -55.76 -16.13 -45.49
CA SER A 4 -55.78 -14.87 -44.78
C SER A 4 -54.36 -14.27 -44.75
N ILE A 5 -54.25 -13.20 -45.53
CA ILE A 5 -53.05 -12.36 -45.61
C ILE A 5 -53.03 -11.50 -44.32
N LEU A 6 -51.98 -11.64 -43.52
CA LEU A 6 -51.73 -10.77 -42.36
C LEU A 6 -50.71 -9.70 -42.80
N PHE A 7 -51.20 -8.47 -42.90
CA PHE A 7 -50.39 -7.27 -43.17
C PHE A 7 -49.58 -6.92 -41.91
N ALA A 8 -48.28 -7.14 -41.91
CA ALA A 8 -47.41 -6.64 -40.87
C ALA A 8 -47.08 -5.19 -41.21
N LEU A 9 -47.68 -4.23 -40.49
CA LEU A 9 -47.22 -2.84 -40.47
C LEU A 9 -45.88 -2.77 -39.76
N LEU A 10 -44.81 -2.56 -40.47
CA LEU A 10 -43.54 -2.07 -39.93
C LEU A 10 -43.76 -0.64 -39.43
N LEU A 11 -44.00 -0.43 -38.18
CA LEU A 11 -43.78 0.86 -37.52
C LEU A 11 -42.28 1.07 -37.38
N ILE A 12 -41.72 1.82 -38.34
CA ILE A 12 -40.40 2.47 -38.13
C ILE A 12 -40.66 3.61 -37.14
N GLY A 13 -40.53 3.28 -35.87
CA GLY A 13 -40.45 4.26 -34.79
C GLY A 13 -39.13 5.00 -34.95
N SER A 14 -39.18 6.20 -35.48
CA SER A 14 -38.13 7.19 -35.29
C SER A 14 -37.99 7.40 -33.79
N PHE A 15 -37.00 6.80 -33.17
CA PHE A 15 -36.56 7.22 -31.83
C PHE A 15 -36.06 8.66 -32.01
N SER A 16 -36.92 9.64 -31.85
CA SER A 16 -36.56 10.99 -31.50
C SER A 16 -35.87 10.86 -30.14
N ARG A 17 -34.54 10.95 -30.13
CA ARG A 17 -33.85 11.20 -28.86
C ARG A 17 -34.44 12.50 -28.31
N PHE A 18 -35.19 12.42 -27.24
CA PHE A 18 -35.52 13.60 -26.46
C PHE A 18 -34.18 14.11 -25.91
N PHE A 19 -33.64 15.15 -26.55
CA PHE A 19 -32.59 15.95 -25.95
C PHE A 19 -33.18 16.51 -24.65
N GLY A 20 -32.51 16.27 -23.54
CA GLY A 20 -32.86 16.86 -22.24
C GLY A 20 -32.97 18.37 -22.38
N GLN A 21 -33.70 19.02 -21.46
CA GLN A 21 -33.82 20.48 -21.45
C GLN A 21 -32.45 21.17 -21.25
N VAL A 22 -31.47 20.47 -20.68
CA VAL A 22 -30.08 20.92 -20.51
C VAL A 22 -29.16 19.75 -20.83
N VAL A 23 -28.03 20.02 -21.45
CA VAL A 23 -27.02 19.02 -21.84
C VAL A 23 -25.66 19.36 -21.26
N ILE A 24 -24.85 18.34 -21.05
CA ILE A 24 -23.42 18.44 -20.83
C ILE A 24 -22.80 18.79 -22.16
N ASN A 25 -22.22 19.99 -22.29
CA ASN A 25 -21.74 20.52 -23.57
C ASN A 25 -20.25 20.31 -23.77
N GLU A 26 -19.47 20.57 -22.73
CA GLU A 26 -18.00 20.44 -22.72
C GLU A 26 -17.53 20.15 -21.30
N TYR A 27 -16.40 19.44 -21.15
CA TYR A 27 -15.74 19.24 -19.86
C TYR A 27 -14.22 19.15 -20.05
N SER A 28 -13.48 19.43 -18.99
CA SER A 28 -12.02 19.25 -18.94
C SER A 28 -11.59 18.67 -17.60
N CYS A 29 -10.83 17.57 -17.67
CA CYS A 29 -10.08 16.98 -16.53
C CYS A 29 -8.61 17.38 -16.57
N SER A 30 -8.22 18.39 -17.33
CA SER A 30 -6.82 18.74 -17.59
C SER A 30 -6.58 20.25 -17.56
N ASN A 31 -7.31 20.97 -16.72
CA ASN A 31 -7.28 22.43 -16.63
C ASN A 31 -6.09 22.95 -15.81
N ILE A 32 -4.87 22.81 -16.34
CA ILE A 32 -3.63 23.16 -15.60
C ILE A 32 -3.34 24.66 -15.67
N ASN A 33 -3.41 25.28 -16.86
CA ASN A 33 -3.12 26.68 -17.09
C ASN A 33 -4.27 27.42 -17.80
N GLY A 34 -5.48 26.83 -17.80
CA GLY A 34 -6.65 27.38 -18.46
C GLY A 34 -7.43 28.38 -17.62
N ILE A 35 -8.75 28.17 -17.51
CA ILE A 35 -9.65 29.06 -16.76
C ILE A 35 -9.50 28.89 -15.25
N THR A 36 -9.70 29.97 -14.51
CA THR A 36 -9.76 29.98 -13.05
C THR A 36 -11.21 30.10 -12.57
N ASP A 37 -11.48 29.54 -11.40
CA ASP A 37 -12.74 29.69 -10.70
C ASP A 37 -12.81 31.02 -9.91
N ALA A 38 -13.87 31.23 -9.13
CA ALA A 38 -14.06 32.41 -8.28
C ALA A 38 -13.10 32.50 -7.07
N TYR A 39 -12.37 31.46 -6.80
CA TYR A 39 -11.33 31.40 -5.76
C TYR A 39 -9.93 31.61 -6.32
N GLY A 40 -9.79 31.69 -7.65
CA GLY A 40 -8.50 31.84 -8.34
C GLY A 40 -7.83 30.51 -8.65
N GLU A 41 -8.50 29.39 -8.38
CA GLU A 41 -7.98 28.02 -8.57
C GLU A 41 -8.29 27.50 -9.99
N ARG A 42 -7.50 26.55 -10.44
CA ARG A 42 -7.67 25.86 -11.74
C ARG A 42 -8.15 24.45 -11.49
N GLU A 43 -9.46 24.33 -11.39
CA GLU A 43 -10.13 23.06 -11.14
C GLU A 43 -10.61 22.41 -12.43
N ASP A 44 -10.88 21.15 -12.43
CA ASP A 44 -11.63 20.49 -13.49
C ASP A 44 -13.00 21.13 -13.64
N TRP A 45 -13.53 21.11 -14.82
CA TRP A 45 -14.78 21.82 -15.05
C TRP A 45 -15.72 21.10 -16.01
N ILE A 46 -17.01 21.38 -15.84
CA ILE A 46 -18.11 20.95 -16.72
C ILE A 46 -18.85 22.21 -17.18
N GLU A 47 -19.16 22.24 -18.46
CA GLU A 47 -20.08 23.22 -19.01
C GLU A 47 -21.45 22.58 -19.31
N LEU A 48 -22.50 23.14 -18.73
CA LEU A 48 -23.88 22.81 -19.05
C LEU A 48 -24.43 23.83 -20.03
N PHE A 49 -25.17 23.38 -21.05
CA PHE A 49 -25.79 24.24 -22.06
C PHE A 49 -27.31 24.00 -22.11
N ASN A 50 -28.08 25.09 -22.20
CA ASN A 50 -29.52 25.06 -22.41
C ASN A 50 -29.87 25.31 -23.89
N PRO A 51 -30.17 24.29 -24.70
CA PRO A 51 -30.52 24.43 -26.09
C PRO A 51 -31.96 24.96 -26.32
N THR A 52 -32.72 25.17 -25.27
CA THR A 52 -34.14 25.56 -25.39
C THR A 52 -34.32 27.05 -25.52
N ALA A 53 -35.50 27.48 -26.02
CA ALA A 53 -35.87 28.87 -26.15
C ALA A 53 -36.28 29.56 -24.84
N THR A 54 -36.32 28.82 -23.71
CA THR A 54 -36.74 29.31 -22.38
C THR A 54 -35.68 29.05 -21.36
N PRO A 55 -35.57 29.88 -20.30
CA PRO A 55 -34.72 29.58 -19.16
C PRO A 55 -35.10 28.27 -18.47
N VAL A 56 -34.12 27.49 -18.01
CA VAL A 56 -34.31 26.25 -17.25
C VAL A 56 -33.83 26.47 -15.84
N ASN A 57 -34.69 26.18 -14.85
CA ASN A 57 -34.32 26.20 -13.43
C ASN A 57 -33.64 24.86 -13.07
N LEU A 58 -32.44 24.92 -12.50
CA LEU A 58 -31.66 23.77 -12.07
C LEU A 58 -31.76 23.49 -10.56
N THR A 59 -32.51 24.31 -9.81
CA THR A 59 -32.66 24.11 -8.37
C THR A 59 -33.20 22.71 -8.06
N GLY A 60 -32.46 21.95 -7.22
CA GLY A 60 -32.82 20.59 -6.86
C GLY A 60 -32.46 19.52 -7.89
N TRP A 61 -31.79 19.88 -9.01
CA TRP A 61 -31.16 18.92 -9.89
C TRP A 61 -29.85 18.41 -9.27
N TYR A 62 -29.27 17.36 -9.81
CA TYR A 62 -28.07 16.73 -9.28
C TYR A 62 -26.98 16.61 -10.33
N LEU A 63 -25.73 16.71 -9.86
CA LEU A 63 -24.53 16.36 -10.60
C LEU A 63 -23.82 15.21 -9.90
N SER A 64 -23.20 14.34 -10.70
CA SER A 64 -22.42 13.22 -10.18
C SER A 64 -21.28 12.84 -11.13
N ASP A 65 -20.18 12.39 -10.55
CA ASP A 65 -19.04 11.74 -11.20
C ASP A 65 -19.18 10.19 -11.22
N LYS A 66 -20.10 9.61 -10.45
CA LYS A 66 -20.27 8.16 -10.28
C LYS A 66 -21.65 7.68 -10.75
N ALA A 67 -21.66 6.67 -11.63
CA ALA A 67 -22.91 6.05 -12.09
C ALA A 67 -23.68 5.32 -10.98
N SER A 68 -23.01 4.93 -9.91
CA SER A 68 -23.61 4.29 -8.72
C SER A 68 -24.34 5.28 -7.80
N ASN A 69 -24.13 6.58 -7.95
CA ASN A 69 -24.76 7.61 -7.12
C ASN A 69 -25.22 8.81 -7.97
N LEU A 70 -26.38 8.72 -8.59
CA LEU A 70 -26.92 9.74 -9.50
C LEU A 70 -27.32 11.07 -8.83
N THR A 71 -27.32 11.11 -7.50
CA THR A 71 -27.74 12.27 -6.68
C THR A 71 -26.61 12.78 -5.78
N LYS A 72 -25.35 12.54 -6.16
CA LYS A 72 -24.15 12.81 -5.33
C LYS A 72 -24.07 14.26 -4.85
N TRP A 73 -24.36 15.24 -5.71
CA TRP A 73 -24.36 16.65 -5.36
C TRP A 73 -25.63 17.35 -5.86
N MET A 74 -26.42 17.89 -4.93
CA MET A 74 -27.64 18.63 -5.28
C MET A 74 -27.31 20.09 -5.60
N ILE A 75 -27.76 20.57 -6.77
CA ILE A 75 -27.70 21.98 -7.15
C ILE A 75 -28.63 22.79 -6.25
N PRO A 76 -28.12 23.61 -5.34
CA PRO A 76 -28.97 24.28 -4.33
C PRO A 76 -29.82 25.39 -4.93
N SER A 77 -29.35 26.07 -5.98
CA SER A 77 -30.10 27.12 -6.67
C SER A 77 -29.48 27.47 -8.02
N GLY A 78 -30.27 28.01 -8.94
CA GLY A 78 -29.78 28.61 -10.15
C GLY A 78 -30.58 28.24 -11.41
N SER A 79 -30.32 28.93 -12.51
CA SER A 79 -30.96 28.69 -13.81
C SER A 79 -29.95 28.92 -14.94
N ILE A 80 -30.27 28.34 -16.11
CA ILE A 80 -29.56 28.60 -17.36
C ILE A 80 -30.51 29.32 -18.29
N ASN A 81 -30.14 30.50 -18.77
CA ASN A 81 -30.94 31.26 -19.76
C ASN A 81 -31.10 30.48 -21.06
N SER A 82 -32.06 30.87 -21.88
CA SER A 82 -32.23 30.36 -23.28
C SER A 82 -30.92 30.49 -24.05
N ASN A 83 -30.43 29.39 -24.65
CA ASN A 83 -29.14 29.30 -25.34
C ASN A 83 -27.94 29.76 -24.49
N GLY A 84 -28.04 29.67 -23.16
CA GLY A 84 -27.00 30.07 -22.22
C GLY A 84 -26.20 28.90 -21.69
N TYR A 85 -25.14 29.22 -20.98
CA TYR A 85 -24.18 28.28 -20.41
C TYR A 85 -24.14 28.40 -18.88
N LYS A 86 -23.69 27.36 -18.24
CA LYS A 86 -23.42 27.32 -16.78
C LYS A 86 -22.14 26.54 -16.49
N MET A 87 -21.19 27.18 -15.87
CA MET A 87 -19.94 26.55 -15.46
C MET A 87 -20.07 25.89 -14.11
N VAL A 88 -19.50 24.70 -14.02
CA VAL A 88 -19.33 23.89 -12.80
C VAL A 88 -17.85 23.62 -12.66
N TYR A 89 -17.26 23.98 -11.53
CA TYR A 89 -15.85 23.71 -11.20
C TYR A 89 -15.81 22.57 -10.19
N CYS A 90 -15.30 21.43 -10.60
CA CYS A 90 -15.29 20.20 -9.82
C CYS A 90 -14.16 20.23 -8.78
N SER A 91 -14.37 20.95 -7.70
CA SER A 91 -13.33 21.37 -6.74
C SER A 91 -13.43 20.71 -5.35
N LYS A 92 -14.33 19.77 -5.14
CA LYS A 92 -14.68 19.17 -3.82
C LYS A 92 -15.19 20.21 -2.77
N ARG A 93 -15.31 21.51 -3.07
CA ARG A 93 -15.69 22.58 -2.11
C ARG A 93 -17.13 22.50 -1.59
N ASN A 94 -18.00 21.74 -2.24
CA ASN A 94 -19.41 21.57 -1.84
C ASN A 94 -20.16 22.90 -1.62
N THR A 95 -20.07 23.84 -2.56
CA THR A 95 -20.63 25.19 -2.41
C THR A 95 -21.08 25.83 -3.74
N VAL A 96 -21.69 27.00 -3.62
CA VAL A 96 -21.98 27.88 -4.76
C VAL A 96 -21.36 29.24 -4.49
N ASN A 97 -20.53 29.75 -5.39
CA ASN A 97 -19.95 31.08 -5.29
C ASN A 97 -20.39 31.93 -6.49
N GLY A 98 -21.21 32.92 -6.24
CA GLY A 98 -21.78 33.77 -7.28
C GLY A 98 -22.60 32.97 -8.31
N ASN A 99 -22.10 32.92 -9.53
CA ASN A 99 -22.74 32.16 -10.62
C ASN A 99 -22.02 30.82 -10.93
N GLN A 100 -21.08 30.40 -10.09
CA GLN A 100 -20.29 29.18 -10.27
C GLN A 100 -20.75 28.10 -9.30
N TYR A 101 -20.82 26.87 -9.79
CA TYR A 101 -21.10 25.68 -9.02
C TYR A 101 -19.80 24.97 -8.65
N HIS A 102 -19.70 24.53 -7.42
CA HIS A 102 -18.54 23.83 -6.87
C HIS A 102 -19.05 22.55 -6.17
N PRO A 103 -19.20 21.43 -6.90
CA PRO A 103 -19.68 20.18 -6.29
C PRO A 103 -18.68 19.62 -5.27
N ASN A 104 -19.12 18.55 -4.58
CA ASN A 104 -18.33 17.80 -3.60
C ASN A 104 -17.46 16.71 -4.22
N PHE A 105 -17.11 16.83 -5.49
CA PHE A 105 -16.24 15.89 -6.22
C PHE A 105 -15.33 16.63 -7.20
N ASN A 106 -14.25 16.01 -7.62
CA ASN A 106 -13.43 16.31 -8.78
C ASN A 106 -13.74 15.34 -9.91
N LEU A 107 -13.10 15.48 -11.06
CA LEU A 107 -13.17 14.53 -12.15
C LEU A 107 -11.80 13.87 -12.35
N SER A 108 -11.78 12.58 -12.60
CA SER A 108 -10.60 11.87 -13.08
C SER A 108 -10.81 11.35 -14.49
N GLN A 109 -9.78 11.47 -15.33
CA GLN A 109 -9.80 10.90 -16.67
C GLN A 109 -9.23 9.48 -16.74
N THR A 110 -8.80 8.91 -15.62
CA THR A 110 -8.16 7.60 -15.52
C THR A 110 -8.94 6.60 -14.66
N GLU A 111 -9.75 7.07 -13.71
CA GLU A 111 -10.52 6.22 -12.79
C GLU A 111 -11.89 5.78 -13.31
N GLY A 112 -12.23 6.13 -14.57
CA GLY A 112 -13.48 5.71 -15.18
C GLY A 112 -14.70 6.52 -14.75
N ASP A 113 -14.49 7.75 -14.34
CA ASP A 113 -15.51 8.69 -13.91
C ASP A 113 -16.55 9.01 -15.00
N TRP A 114 -17.64 9.58 -14.54
CA TRP A 114 -18.73 10.04 -15.37
C TRP A 114 -18.95 11.55 -15.20
N VAL A 115 -19.62 12.15 -16.14
CA VAL A 115 -20.32 13.41 -15.94
C VAL A 115 -21.79 13.11 -16.10
N ILE A 116 -22.56 13.22 -15.01
CA ILE A 116 -23.98 12.89 -14.98
C ILE A 116 -24.79 14.07 -14.48
N LEU A 117 -25.79 14.47 -15.25
CA LEU A 117 -26.79 15.46 -14.86
C LEU A 117 -28.13 14.74 -14.65
N SER A 118 -28.69 14.85 -13.46
CA SER A 118 -29.99 14.26 -13.10
C SER A 118 -30.99 15.35 -12.70
N ASN A 119 -32.27 15.12 -12.95
CA ASN A 119 -33.34 16.02 -12.55
C ASN A 119 -33.70 15.90 -11.07
N THR A 120 -34.68 16.67 -10.59
CA THR A 120 -35.16 16.68 -9.18
C THR A 120 -35.69 15.32 -8.70
N PHE A 121 -35.98 14.38 -9.60
CA PHE A 121 -36.42 13.02 -9.27
C PHE A 121 -35.27 11.99 -9.30
N GLY A 122 -34.04 12.42 -9.55
CA GLY A 122 -32.88 11.55 -9.70
C GLY A 122 -32.81 10.83 -11.07
N ASN A 123 -33.66 11.17 -12.01
CA ASN A 123 -33.60 10.61 -13.36
C ASN A 123 -32.51 11.30 -14.17
N VAL A 124 -31.67 10.52 -14.84
CA VAL A 124 -30.61 11.02 -15.71
C VAL A 124 -31.21 11.82 -16.88
N VAL A 125 -30.80 13.06 -17.04
CA VAL A 125 -31.15 13.98 -18.13
C VAL A 125 -30.12 13.89 -19.25
N ASP A 126 -28.84 13.90 -18.89
CA ASP A 126 -27.70 13.72 -19.79
C ASP A 126 -26.54 13.09 -19.04
N SER A 127 -25.72 12.30 -19.72
CA SER A 127 -24.57 11.69 -19.13
C SER A 127 -23.48 11.37 -20.14
N PHE A 128 -22.24 11.41 -19.69
CA PHE A 128 -21.08 11.05 -20.48
C PHE A 128 -20.08 10.30 -19.60
N LYS A 129 -19.65 9.11 -20.02
CA LYS A 129 -18.54 8.41 -19.39
C LYS A 129 -17.23 9.00 -19.88
N ILE A 130 -16.34 9.34 -18.96
CA ILE A 130 -14.98 9.81 -19.29
C ILE A 130 -14.17 8.59 -19.77
N VAL A 131 -13.96 8.50 -21.09
CA VAL A 131 -13.24 7.39 -21.72
C VAL A 131 -12.03 7.85 -22.54
N HIS A 132 -11.87 9.16 -22.65
CA HIS A 132 -10.80 9.77 -23.44
C HIS A 132 -9.91 10.59 -22.52
N LYS A 133 -8.66 10.20 -22.43
CA LYS A 133 -7.63 11.02 -21.80
C LYS A 133 -7.36 12.27 -22.64
N THR A 134 -7.14 13.39 -21.96
CA THR A 134 -6.80 14.67 -22.60
C THR A 134 -5.43 15.15 -22.12
N LYS A 135 -4.71 15.85 -22.98
CA LYS A 135 -3.48 16.56 -22.60
C LYS A 135 -3.81 17.86 -21.90
N ALA A 136 -2.83 18.40 -21.21
CA ALA A 136 -2.95 19.64 -20.46
C ALA A 136 -3.68 20.75 -21.25
N ASN A 137 -4.68 21.36 -20.61
CA ASN A 137 -5.53 22.44 -21.13
C ASN A 137 -6.38 22.08 -22.37
N HIS A 138 -6.58 20.82 -22.65
CA HIS A 138 -7.55 20.36 -23.63
C HIS A 138 -8.88 20.00 -22.93
N SER A 139 -9.95 19.94 -23.72
CA SER A 139 -11.27 19.53 -23.26
C SER A 139 -11.91 18.54 -24.22
N VAL A 140 -12.96 17.88 -23.75
CA VAL A 140 -13.83 17.03 -24.56
C VAL A 140 -15.23 17.63 -24.52
N GLY A 141 -15.80 17.82 -25.67
CA GLY A 141 -17.12 18.44 -25.78
C GLY A 141 -17.88 17.95 -27.00
N ARG A 142 -19.15 18.31 -27.07
CA ARG A 142 -19.97 18.07 -28.26
C ARG A 142 -19.38 18.82 -29.45
N SER A 143 -19.39 18.22 -30.63
CA SER A 143 -18.73 18.81 -31.83
C SER A 143 -19.24 20.21 -32.16
N THR A 144 -20.49 20.48 -31.88
CA THR A 144 -21.16 21.80 -31.78
C THR A 144 -22.15 21.73 -30.61
N ASN A 145 -22.63 22.88 -30.13
CA ASN A 145 -23.56 22.90 -29.00
C ASN A 145 -24.71 21.90 -29.19
N ALA A 146 -24.92 21.05 -28.15
CA ALA A 146 -25.95 20.01 -28.14
C ALA A 146 -25.85 18.94 -29.25
N ALA A 147 -24.74 18.87 -30.01
CA ALA A 147 -24.53 17.76 -30.95
C ALA A 147 -24.48 16.41 -30.25
N ALA A 148 -24.72 15.33 -31.01
CA ALA A 148 -24.72 13.99 -30.40
C ALA A 148 -23.31 13.40 -30.18
N ASP A 149 -22.34 13.85 -30.97
CA ASP A 149 -20.96 13.35 -30.95
C ASP A 149 -20.06 14.24 -30.10
N PHE A 150 -19.12 13.60 -29.38
CA PHE A 150 -18.08 14.27 -28.60
C PHE A 150 -16.76 14.25 -29.37
N LYS A 151 -16.02 15.34 -29.26
CA LYS A 151 -14.74 15.59 -29.92
C LYS A 151 -13.74 16.23 -28.98
N LEU A 152 -12.49 16.27 -29.41
CA LEU A 152 -11.41 16.96 -28.72
C LEU A 152 -11.40 18.44 -29.08
N PHE A 153 -11.13 19.29 -28.11
CA PHE A 153 -10.84 20.71 -28.25
C PHE A 153 -9.45 21.02 -27.72
N THR A 154 -8.53 21.39 -28.57
CA THR A 154 -7.19 21.89 -28.15
C THR A 154 -7.23 23.34 -27.68
N THR A 155 -8.32 24.00 -27.93
CA THR A 155 -8.68 25.30 -27.37
C THR A 155 -10.09 25.17 -26.82
N PRO A 156 -10.24 24.96 -25.50
CA PRO A 156 -11.55 24.88 -24.83
C PRO A 156 -12.42 26.10 -25.09
N THR A 157 -13.74 25.93 -25.08
CA THR A 157 -14.70 26.99 -25.39
C THR A 157 -15.66 27.34 -24.22
N PRO A 158 -15.17 27.53 -22.99
CA PRO A 158 -16.02 27.75 -21.82
C PRO A 158 -16.85 29.04 -21.96
N ASN A 159 -18.14 28.94 -21.64
CA ASN A 159 -19.16 30.01 -21.81
C ASN A 159 -19.33 30.52 -23.25
N ALA A 160 -19.01 29.69 -24.22
CA ALA A 160 -19.10 30.03 -25.66
C ALA A 160 -19.62 28.85 -26.48
N ALA A 161 -19.95 29.11 -27.75
CA ALA A 161 -20.36 28.04 -28.64
C ALA A 161 -19.18 27.14 -28.99
N ASN A 162 -19.37 25.81 -28.89
CA ASN A 162 -18.38 24.84 -29.29
C ASN A 162 -17.91 25.07 -30.74
N ALA A 163 -16.62 25.31 -30.90
CA ALA A 163 -15.99 25.57 -32.18
C ALA A 163 -14.56 25.00 -32.24
N GLY A 164 -14.14 24.52 -33.39
CA GLY A 164 -12.79 23.96 -33.54
C GLY A 164 -12.65 22.52 -33.11
N ALA A 165 -13.73 21.76 -33.01
CA ALA A 165 -13.75 20.34 -32.73
C ALA A 165 -12.87 19.53 -33.69
N ILE A 166 -12.03 18.66 -33.18
CA ILE A 166 -11.10 17.81 -33.93
C ILE A 166 -11.21 16.36 -33.45
N ASN A 167 -10.55 15.44 -34.15
CA ASN A 167 -10.45 14.07 -33.73
C ASN A 167 -9.53 13.96 -32.50
N PHE A 168 -9.68 12.85 -31.77
CA PHE A 168 -8.81 12.53 -30.64
C PHE A 168 -7.38 12.24 -31.10
N TYR A 169 -6.51 11.92 -30.18
CA TYR A 169 -5.08 11.72 -30.39
C TYR A 169 -4.79 10.47 -31.25
N THR A 170 -3.67 10.51 -31.94
CA THR A 170 -3.01 9.33 -32.49
C THR A 170 -2.80 8.34 -31.35
N PRO A 171 -3.03 7.02 -31.54
CA PRO A 171 -2.75 6.03 -30.52
C PRO A 171 -1.29 6.07 -30.04
N THR A 172 -1.08 5.88 -28.74
CA THR A 172 0.26 5.85 -28.14
C THR A 172 1.08 4.69 -28.70
N PRO A 173 2.37 4.89 -29.00
CA PRO A 173 3.27 3.82 -29.40
C PRO A 173 3.38 2.72 -28.35
N ILE A 174 3.59 1.49 -28.79
CA ILE A 174 3.80 0.31 -27.97
C ILE A 174 5.26 -0.11 -28.12
N LEU A 175 5.96 -0.28 -26.98
CA LEU A 175 7.34 -0.74 -26.90
C LEU A 175 7.34 -2.26 -26.68
N SER A 176 8.08 -3.02 -27.49
CA SER A 176 8.06 -4.50 -27.46
C SER A 176 8.77 -5.12 -26.25
N VAL A 177 9.51 -4.33 -25.51
CA VAL A 177 10.22 -4.77 -24.29
C VAL A 177 9.77 -3.84 -23.18
N GLN A 178 9.39 -4.38 -22.03
CA GLN A 178 8.98 -3.62 -20.85
C GLN A 178 10.15 -2.86 -20.25
N ALA A 179 9.87 -1.84 -19.43
CA ALA A 179 10.85 -1.21 -18.57
C ALA A 179 11.41 -2.23 -17.57
N GLY A 180 12.70 -2.13 -17.22
CA GLY A 180 13.28 -3.06 -16.26
C GLY A 180 14.77 -3.31 -16.42
N PHE A 181 15.27 -4.32 -15.69
CA PHE A 181 16.68 -4.68 -15.56
C PHE A 181 17.03 -5.86 -16.47
N TYR A 182 18.10 -5.71 -17.22
CA TYR A 182 18.49 -6.71 -18.22
C TYR A 182 20.00 -6.99 -18.13
N PRO A 183 20.42 -8.27 -18.08
CA PRO A 183 21.82 -8.64 -18.02
C PRO A 183 22.58 -8.40 -19.33
N ALA A 184 21.86 -8.12 -20.42
CA ALA A 184 22.44 -7.91 -21.77
C ALA A 184 21.64 -6.87 -22.56
N ALA A 185 22.22 -6.43 -23.66
CA ALA A 185 21.57 -5.48 -24.57
C ALA A 185 20.20 -5.98 -25.05
N GLN A 186 19.23 -5.06 -25.10
CA GLN A 186 17.86 -5.32 -25.56
C GLN A 186 17.65 -4.77 -26.97
N THR A 187 16.83 -5.47 -27.76
CA THR A 187 16.40 -5.00 -29.08
C THR A 187 14.92 -4.65 -28.98
N VAL A 188 14.59 -3.35 -29.00
CA VAL A 188 13.25 -2.83 -28.80
C VAL A 188 12.62 -2.45 -30.13
N ALA A 189 11.51 -3.08 -30.47
CA ALA A 189 10.66 -2.64 -31.56
C ALA A 189 9.61 -1.66 -31.05
N ILE A 190 9.25 -0.65 -31.86
CA ILE A 190 8.21 0.33 -31.56
C ILE A 190 7.11 0.18 -32.60
N THR A 191 5.88 -0.04 -32.16
CA THR A 191 4.72 -0.15 -33.03
C THR A 191 3.67 0.90 -32.69
N CYS A 192 2.77 1.20 -33.59
CA CYS A 192 1.61 2.05 -33.32
C CYS A 192 0.38 1.40 -33.96
N PRO A 193 -0.76 1.34 -33.24
CA PRO A 193 -2.02 0.82 -33.81
C PRO A 193 -2.49 1.53 -35.06
N ASN A 194 -2.12 2.81 -35.24
CA ASN A 194 -2.31 3.51 -36.50
C ASN A 194 -1.12 3.27 -37.44
N PRO A 195 -1.23 2.42 -38.47
CA PRO A 195 -0.12 2.10 -39.38
C PRO A 195 0.35 3.27 -40.25
N ALA A 196 -0.44 4.32 -40.35
CA ALA A 196 -0.09 5.55 -41.09
C ALA A 196 0.68 6.56 -40.21
N ALA A 197 0.84 6.27 -38.92
CA ALA A 197 1.54 7.16 -38.00
C ALA A 197 3.05 7.12 -38.20
N THR A 198 3.67 8.28 -38.05
CA THR A 198 5.14 8.42 -38.00
C THR A 198 5.58 8.44 -36.56
N ILE A 199 6.42 7.47 -36.16
CA ILE A 199 6.92 7.37 -34.81
C ILE A 199 8.25 8.12 -34.70
N ARG A 200 8.36 8.95 -33.64
CA ARG A 200 9.60 9.65 -33.25
C ARG A 200 10.00 9.23 -31.87
N TYR A 201 11.31 9.16 -31.59
CA TYR A 201 11.81 8.72 -30.29
C TYR A 201 13.05 9.48 -29.85
N THR A 202 13.35 9.39 -28.54
CA THR A 202 14.58 9.82 -27.88
C THR A 202 15.11 8.69 -27.00
N LEU A 203 16.40 8.74 -26.65
CA LEU A 203 17.08 7.77 -25.77
C LEU A 203 17.74 8.44 -24.56
N ASP A 204 17.46 9.69 -24.33
CA ASP A 204 18.06 10.54 -23.31
C ASP A 204 17.01 11.10 -22.32
N GLY A 205 15.83 10.50 -22.29
CA GLY A 205 14.73 10.92 -21.39
C GLY A 205 14.03 12.21 -21.82
N SER A 206 14.52 12.93 -22.85
CA SER A 206 13.82 14.11 -23.34
C SER A 206 12.50 13.75 -24.04
N THR A 207 11.51 14.63 -23.94
CA THR A 207 10.22 14.41 -24.62
C THR A 207 10.40 14.49 -26.15
N PRO A 208 10.01 13.44 -26.91
CA PRO A 208 10.15 13.44 -28.36
C PRO A 208 9.26 14.52 -29.02
N THR A 209 9.78 15.12 -30.09
CA THR A 209 9.11 16.13 -30.90
C THR A 209 9.01 15.68 -32.35
N ALA A 210 8.33 16.44 -33.18
CA ALA A 210 8.26 16.18 -34.63
C ALA A 210 9.63 16.18 -35.33
N THR A 211 10.66 16.76 -34.71
CA THR A 211 12.05 16.81 -35.20
C THR A 211 12.98 15.76 -34.57
N SER A 212 12.52 15.03 -33.59
CA SER A 212 13.30 13.94 -32.97
C SER A 212 13.58 12.79 -33.92
N THR A 213 14.43 11.85 -33.52
CA THR A 213 14.84 10.72 -34.38
C THR A 213 13.64 9.95 -34.92
N LEU A 214 13.61 9.75 -36.24
CA LEU A 214 12.60 8.95 -36.91
C LEU A 214 12.85 7.46 -36.62
N TYR A 215 11.81 6.77 -36.17
CA TYR A 215 11.87 5.32 -36.03
C TYR A 215 11.78 4.65 -37.40
N SER A 216 12.77 3.81 -37.71
CA SER A 216 12.85 3.09 -38.99
C SER A 216 13.07 1.59 -38.86
N GLY A 217 13.15 1.08 -37.62
CA GLY A 217 13.35 -0.33 -37.29
C GLY A 217 13.84 -0.52 -35.87
N PRO A 218 13.95 -1.77 -35.38
CA PRO A 218 14.28 -2.07 -33.98
C PRO A 218 15.56 -1.37 -33.50
N ILE A 219 15.53 -0.90 -32.25
CA ILE A 219 16.59 -0.13 -31.60
C ILE A 219 17.35 -1.04 -30.66
N THR A 220 18.66 -1.15 -30.80
CA THR A 220 19.51 -1.86 -29.83
C THR A 220 19.91 -0.93 -28.70
N ILE A 221 19.53 -1.27 -27.47
CA ILE A 221 19.86 -0.57 -26.24
C ILE A 221 20.91 -1.42 -25.51
N ASN A 222 22.16 -0.96 -25.51
CA ASN A 222 23.31 -1.69 -24.95
C ASN A 222 23.90 -1.05 -23.69
N THR A 223 23.36 0.07 -23.25
CA THR A 223 23.66 0.76 -21.98
C THR A 223 22.36 1.28 -21.41
N THR A 224 22.30 1.54 -20.11
CA THR A 224 21.12 2.13 -19.46
C THR A 224 20.64 3.37 -20.19
N LYS A 225 19.34 3.39 -20.58
CA LYS A 225 18.68 4.44 -21.35
C LYS A 225 17.21 4.57 -20.97
N VAL A 226 16.71 5.80 -21.10
CA VAL A 226 15.26 6.07 -21.09
C VAL A 226 14.82 6.25 -22.55
N LEU A 227 14.05 5.30 -23.05
CA LEU A 227 13.42 5.38 -24.36
C LEU A 227 12.05 6.05 -24.23
N ARG A 228 11.88 7.18 -24.91
CA ARG A 228 10.58 7.83 -25.01
C ARG A 228 10.14 7.88 -26.49
N ALA A 229 8.86 7.57 -26.76
CA ALA A 229 8.35 7.51 -28.12
C ALA A 229 6.98 8.19 -28.23
N ILE A 230 6.77 8.90 -29.36
CA ILE A 230 5.52 9.58 -29.70
C ILE A 230 5.15 9.31 -31.17
N ALA A 231 3.86 9.20 -31.46
CA ALA A 231 3.33 8.98 -32.80
C ALA A 231 2.64 10.23 -33.34
N PHE A 232 2.86 10.53 -34.60
CA PHE A 232 2.27 11.64 -35.35
C PHE A 232 1.47 11.10 -36.55
N SER A 233 0.24 11.55 -36.70
CA SER A 233 -0.61 11.29 -37.88
C SER A 233 -1.33 12.58 -38.34
N ALA A 234 -2.44 12.43 -39.05
CA ALA A 234 -3.33 13.56 -39.37
C ALA A 234 -4.08 14.09 -38.12
N ASP A 235 -4.19 13.25 -37.05
CA ASP A 235 -4.78 13.59 -35.77
C ASP A 235 -3.75 14.28 -34.87
N GLN A 236 -4.17 14.67 -33.66
CA GLN A 236 -3.22 15.21 -32.68
C GLN A 236 -2.14 14.18 -32.30
N PRO A 237 -0.91 14.61 -31.97
CA PRO A 237 0.15 13.72 -31.57
C PRO A 237 -0.27 12.85 -30.37
N SER A 238 0.16 11.60 -30.34
CA SER A 238 -0.12 10.65 -29.25
C SER A 238 0.39 11.14 -27.88
N PHE A 239 -0.05 10.51 -26.81
CA PHE A 239 0.70 10.51 -25.55
C PHE A 239 2.08 9.87 -25.76
N THR A 240 3.00 10.10 -24.83
CA THR A 240 4.36 9.57 -24.88
C THR A 240 4.38 8.20 -24.21
N ALA A 241 4.98 7.20 -24.86
CA ALA A 241 5.38 5.96 -24.21
C ALA A 241 6.78 6.14 -23.63
N THR A 242 6.99 5.72 -22.39
CA THR A 242 8.27 5.87 -21.69
C THR A 242 8.68 4.53 -21.07
N ASN A 243 9.91 4.06 -21.29
CA ASN A 243 10.47 2.90 -20.60
C ASN A 243 11.95 3.15 -20.31
N THR A 244 12.37 2.90 -19.08
CA THR A 244 13.78 2.83 -18.70
C THR A 244 14.30 1.39 -18.80
N TYR A 245 15.42 1.22 -19.50
CA TYR A 245 16.14 -0.04 -19.64
C TYR A 245 17.46 0.05 -18.90
N PHE A 246 17.60 -0.71 -17.82
CA PHE A 246 18.83 -0.83 -17.05
C PHE A 246 19.63 -2.01 -17.60
N ILE A 247 20.81 -1.74 -18.16
CA ILE A 247 21.61 -2.77 -18.83
C ILE A 247 22.86 -3.09 -18.02
N ASN A 248 22.96 -4.36 -17.59
CA ASN A 248 24.09 -4.88 -16.83
C ASN A 248 24.37 -4.08 -15.54
N VAL A 249 23.32 -3.68 -14.85
CA VAL A 249 23.33 -3.06 -13.51
C VAL A 249 22.35 -3.79 -12.60
N SER A 250 22.61 -3.76 -11.30
CA SER A 250 21.74 -4.32 -10.26
C SER A 250 21.86 -3.45 -9.02
N HIS A 251 20.80 -3.37 -8.25
CA HIS A 251 20.72 -2.65 -6.99
C HIS A 251 20.10 -3.55 -5.92
N THR A 252 20.31 -3.20 -4.64
CA THR A 252 19.80 -3.95 -3.49
C THR A 252 18.64 -3.25 -2.79
N ILE A 253 18.27 -2.07 -3.29
CA ILE A 253 17.15 -1.25 -2.82
C ILE A 253 16.34 -0.81 -4.04
N PRO A 254 15.09 -0.38 -3.87
CA PRO A 254 14.24 0.14 -4.94
C PRO A 254 14.93 1.16 -5.84
N VAL A 255 14.49 1.24 -7.07
CA VAL A 255 15.04 2.18 -8.05
C VAL A 255 13.94 3.11 -8.55
N VAL A 256 14.22 4.40 -8.53
CA VAL A 256 13.38 5.44 -9.12
C VAL A 256 14.09 5.98 -10.36
N SER A 257 13.41 5.96 -11.50
CA SER A 257 13.89 6.59 -12.74
C SER A 257 13.04 7.81 -13.06
N VAL A 258 13.65 8.99 -13.08
CA VAL A 258 12.96 10.23 -13.49
C VAL A 258 13.54 10.77 -14.79
N CYS A 259 12.67 11.34 -15.63
CA CYS A 259 13.10 11.79 -16.94
C CYS A 259 12.39 13.06 -17.42
N GLY A 260 13.11 13.84 -18.21
CA GLY A 260 12.64 15.09 -18.81
C GLY A 260 13.74 16.15 -18.89
N THR A 261 13.72 16.96 -19.94
CA THR A 261 14.68 18.06 -20.07
C THR A 261 14.53 19.09 -18.95
N GLY A 262 13.28 19.40 -18.57
CA GLY A 262 12.98 20.30 -17.47
C GLY A 262 13.39 19.71 -16.11
N VAL A 263 13.12 18.41 -15.90
CA VAL A 263 13.52 17.68 -14.68
C VAL A 263 15.04 17.70 -14.49
N TYR A 264 15.79 17.47 -15.57
CA TYR A 264 17.23 17.60 -15.56
C TYR A 264 17.68 19.03 -15.20
N THR A 265 17.02 20.05 -15.74
CA THR A 265 17.30 21.44 -15.46
C THR A 265 17.01 21.83 -14.01
N LEU A 266 15.95 21.27 -13.42
CA LEU A 266 15.61 21.41 -12.00
C LEU A 266 16.68 20.72 -11.13
N VAL A 267 16.86 19.41 -11.28
CA VAL A 267 17.64 18.58 -10.35
C VAL A 267 19.14 18.78 -10.54
N ALA A 268 19.65 18.60 -11.75
CA ALA A 268 21.07 18.75 -12.06
C ALA A 268 21.50 20.23 -12.23
N GLY A 269 20.65 21.04 -12.84
CA GLY A 269 20.92 22.44 -13.12
C GLY A 269 20.68 23.38 -11.92
N GLY A 270 19.94 22.95 -10.89
CA GLY A 270 19.61 23.76 -9.72
C GLY A 270 18.73 24.97 -10.03
N ASN A 271 17.94 24.93 -11.09
CA ASN A 271 17.02 26.01 -11.44
C ASN A 271 15.65 25.75 -10.78
N GLN A 272 15.17 26.68 -10.00
CA GLN A 272 13.87 26.65 -9.32
C GLN A 272 12.75 26.82 -10.35
N ILE A 273 12.39 25.74 -11.00
CA ILE A 273 11.30 25.63 -11.99
C ILE A 273 10.41 24.46 -11.63
N GLU A 274 9.19 24.45 -12.15
CA GLU A 274 8.20 23.39 -11.94
C GLU A 274 7.97 22.62 -13.26
N PRO A 275 8.89 21.73 -13.67
CA PRO A 275 8.76 21.02 -14.92
C PRO A 275 7.82 19.80 -14.79
N VAL A 276 7.22 19.42 -15.92
CA VAL A 276 6.58 18.14 -16.10
C VAL A 276 7.59 17.11 -16.57
N GLY A 277 7.51 15.89 -16.03
CA GLY A 277 8.37 14.78 -16.44
C GLY A 277 7.85 13.43 -16.07
N GLY A 278 8.55 12.38 -16.52
CA GLY A 278 8.21 10.99 -16.24
C GLY A 278 8.87 10.48 -14.96
N PHE A 279 8.18 9.55 -14.34
CA PHE A 279 8.60 8.83 -13.15
C PHE A 279 8.29 7.34 -13.35
N GLU A 280 9.24 6.47 -13.01
CA GLU A 280 9.07 5.02 -12.99
C GLU A 280 9.65 4.47 -11.68
N LEU A 281 8.93 3.55 -11.03
CA LEU A 281 9.32 2.89 -9.79
C LEU A 281 9.59 1.40 -10.06
N PHE A 282 10.68 0.90 -9.49
CA PHE A 282 11.09 -0.50 -9.55
C PHE A 282 11.43 -0.99 -8.15
N GLU A 283 11.04 -2.21 -7.80
CA GLU A 283 11.44 -2.88 -6.57
C GLU A 283 12.94 -3.26 -6.55
N ASP A 284 13.44 -3.65 -5.39
CA ASP A 284 14.83 -4.09 -5.16
C ASP A 284 15.24 -5.29 -6.02
N ASN A 285 14.29 -6.16 -6.35
CA ASN A 285 14.47 -7.29 -7.27
C ASN A 285 14.42 -6.89 -8.76
N GLY A 286 14.24 -5.59 -9.06
CA GLY A 286 14.17 -5.04 -10.42
C GLY A 286 12.82 -5.18 -11.10
N VAL A 287 11.77 -5.61 -10.40
CA VAL A 287 10.41 -5.66 -10.93
C VAL A 287 9.89 -4.24 -11.11
N PHE A 288 9.36 -3.95 -12.29
CA PHE A 288 8.65 -2.70 -12.57
C PHE A 288 7.33 -2.66 -11.77
N ILE A 289 7.09 -1.56 -11.10
CA ILE A 289 5.91 -1.38 -10.25
C ILE A 289 4.89 -0.46 -10.93
N ASP A 290 5.26 0.80 -11.14
CA ASP A 290 4.33 1.79 -11.64
C ASP A 290 5.06 2.94 -12.35
N GLU A 291 4.31 3.70 -13.16
CA GLU A 291 4.82 4.85 -13.89
C GLU A 291 3.81 6.01 -13.92
N GLY A 292 4.31 7.21 -14.12
CA GLY A 292 3.46 8.36 -14.35
C GLY A 292 4.18 9.57 -14.92
N GLU A 293 3.41 10.55 -15.36
CA GLU A 293 3.89 11.91 -15.62
C GLU A 293 3.28 12.85 -14.59
N GLY A 294 4.10 13.78 -14.08
CA GLY A 294 3.68 14.68 -13.04
C GLY A 294 4.54 15.94 -12.96
N ASP A 295 4.19 16.80 -12.02
CA ASP A 295 4.96 18.00 -11.70
C ASP A 295 6.13 17.66 -10.80
N PHE A 296 7.25 18.30 -11.04
CA PHE A 296 8.43 18.25 -10.17
C PHE A 296 8.69 19.62 -9.58
N ASN A 297 8.91 19.69 -8.27
CA ASN A 297 9.21 20.92 -7.56
C ASN A 297 10.49 20.76 -6.73
N GLU A 298 11.14 21.86 -6.39
CA GLU A 298 12.24 21.81 -5.43
C GLU A 298 11.78 21.31 -4.05
N HIS A 299 12.61 20.55 -3.37
CA HIS A 299 12.44 20.17 -1.97
C HIS A 299 13.70 20.50 -1.16
N GLY A 300 13.51 21.21 -0.04
CA GLY A 300 14.58 21.72 0.80
C GLY A 300 14.93 23.17 0.48
N ASN A 301 15.76 23.78 1.31
CA ASN A 301 16.24 25.13 1.15
C ASN A 301 17.79 25.17 1.12
N ASP A 302 18.45 24.99 2.27
CA ASP A 302 19.90 25.00 2.36
C ASP A 302 20.54 23.85 1.56
N SER A 303 19.92 22.68 1.60
CA SER A 303 20.34 21.48 0.83
C SER A 303 20.24 21.68 -0.69
N TRP A 304 19.50 22.68 -1.15
CA TRP A 304 19.40 23.02 -2.58
C TRP A 304 20.72 23.60 -3.14
N ALA A 305 21.61 24.05 -2.28
CA ALA A 305 22.95 24.51 -2.65
C ALA A 305 23.88 23.36 -3.12
N TYR A 306 23.57 22.10 -2.79
CA TYR A 306 24.34 20.92 -3.20
C TYR A 306 23.95 20.44 -4.59
N ASP A 307 24.85 19.74 -5.27
CA ASP A 307 24.57 19.20 -6.60
C ASP A 307 23.61 17.98 -6.55
N GLN A 308 23.58 17.25 -5.44
CA GLN A 308 22.60 16.20 -5.16
C GLN A 308 21.39 16.81 -4.43
N ARG A 309 20.37 17.20 -5.19
CA ARG A 309 19.20 17.98 -4.70
C ARG A 309 18.00 17.11 -4.44
N GLY A 310 17.21 17.48 -3.42
CA GLY A 310 15.87 16.93 -3.18
C GLY A 310 14.81 17.58 -4.06
N PHE A 311 13.75 16.84 -4.34
CA PHE A 311 12.59 17.34 -5.09
C PHE A 311 11.31 16.60 -4.69
N ASP A 312 10.17 17.27 -4.86
CA ASP A 312 8.85 16.67 -4.79
C ASP A 312 8.45 16.15 -6.18
N PHE A 313 7.75 15.04 -6.22
CA PHE A 313 7.02 14.54 -7.37
C PHE A 313 5.53 14.52 -7.06
N ILE A 314 4.71 15.09 -7.95
CA ILE A 314 3.26 15.18 -7.80
C ILE A 314 2.65 14.55 -9.04
N LEU A 315 2.10 13.36 -8.87
CA LEU A 315 1.43 12.65 -9.95
C LEU A 315 0.11 13.35 -10.31
N ARG A 316 -0.17 13.40 -11.61
CA ARG A 316 -1.38 14.06 -12.10
C ARG A 316 -1.98 13.31 -13.26
N ASP A 317 -3.24 12.92 -13.11
CA ASP A 317 -4.03 12.32 -14.18
C ASP A 317 -4.22 13.27 -15.38
N GLN A 318 -4.11 14.60 -15.16
CA GLN A 318 -4.15 15.64 -16.18
C GLN A 318 -3.12 15.46 -17.29
N TYR A 319 -2.07 14.66 -17.07
CA TYR A 319 -1.08 14.31 -18.10
C TYR A 319 -1.38 12.98 -18.80
N GLY A 320 -2.46 12.29 -18.44
CA GLY A 320 -2.93 11.06 -19.07
C GLY A 320 -2.42 9.77 -18.47
N TYR A 321 -1.83 9.84 -17.28
CA TYR A 321 -1.46 8.72 -16.42
C TYR A 321 -2.44 8.62 -15.23
N ASN A 322 -2.25 7.67 -14.33
CA ASN A 322 -3.01 7.64 -13.08
C ASN A 322 -2.75 8.90 -12.25
N GLY A 323 -3.68 9.25 -11.36
CA GLY A 323 -3.56 10.39 -10.47
C GLY A 323 -2.63 10.16 -9.29
N ASP A 324 -2.33 8.91 -9.02
CA ASP A 324 -1.56 8.38 -7.90
C ASP A 324 -0.80 7.11 -8.31
N LEU A 325 0.24 6.78 -7.54
CA LEU A 325 0.93 5.50 -7.60
C LEU A 325 0.14 4.49 -6.75
N GLU A 326 -0.30 3.40 -7.37
CA GLU A 326 -1.11 2.36 -6.73
C GLU A 326 -0.20 1.20 -6.26
N HIS A 327 0.56 1.42 -5.20
CA HIS A 327 1.47 0.42 -4.63
C HIS A 327 1.81 0.75 -3.18
N GLN A 328 1.90 -0.28 -2.31
CA GLN A 328 2.42 -0.11 -0.95
C GLN A 328 3.94 0.16 -0.99
N ILE A 329 4.33 1.43 -1.02
CA ILE A 329 5.74 1.83 -1.12
C ILE A 329 6.48 1.60 0.20
N PHE A 330 5.83 1.86 1.33
CA PHE A 330 6.46 1.89 2.64
C PHE A 330 6.11 0.66 3.47
N PRO A 331 7.11 -0.11 3.96
CA PRO A 331 6.84 -1.28 4.81
C PRO A 331 6.22 -0.95 6.17
N GLU A 332 6.41 0.27 6.67
CA GLU A 332 5.96 0.70 8.01
C GLU A 332 4.47 1.05 8.08
N ASN A 333 3.78 1.15 6.95
CA ASN A 333 2.35 1.44 6.91
C ASN A 333 1.65 0.64 5.79
N SER A 334 0.33 0.63 5.82
CA SER A 334 -0.50 -0.09 4.84
C SER A 334 -1.00 0.78 3.69
N ARG A 335 -0.52 2.02 3.57
CA ARG A 335 -0.92 2.92 2.49
C ARG A 335 -0.40 2.42 1.15
N ASP A 336 -1.27 2.34 0.17
CA ASP A 336 -1.00 1.80 -1.16
C ASP A 336 -1.33 2.78 -2.31
N ASN A 337 -1.58 4.04 -1.96
CA ASN A 337 -1.97 5.08 -2.91
C ASN A 337 -1.29 6.41 -2.58
N PHE A 338 -0.50 6.96 -3.50
CA PHE A 338 0.32 8.15 -3.27
C PHE A 338 0.25 9.12 -4.46
N GLN A 339 -0.37 10.28 -4.25
CA GLN A 339 -0.34 11.36 -5.23
C GLN A 339 0.99 12.13 -5.20
N ARG A 340 1.58 12.32 -4.02
CA ARG A 340 2.81 13.09 -3.83
C ARG A 340 3.85 12.33 -3.03
N LEU A 341 5.08 12.37 -3.53
CA LEU A 341 6.27 11.82 -2.88
C LEU A 341 7.39 12.85 -2.82
N ILE A 342 8.23 12.72 -1.81
CA ILE A 342 9.50 13.45 -1.70
C ILE A 342 10.64 12.51 -2.08
N LEU A 343 11.53 12.95 -2.95
CA LEU A 343 12.82 12.33 -3.23
C LEU A 343 13.91 13.16 -2.55
N LYS A 344 14.42 12.70 -1.39
CA LYS A 344 15.35 13.43 -0.53
C LYS A 344 16.70 12.72 -0.47
N PRO A 345 17.84 13.39 -0.76
CA PRO A 345 19.17 12.80 -0.65
C PRO A 345 19.79 13.06 0.73
N ALA A 346 19.07 12.75 1.82
CA ALA A 346 19.45 12.99 3.21
C ALA A 346 19.72 14.47 3.60
N ALA A 347 19.47 15.43 2.74
CA ALA A 347 19.56 16.88 2.96
C ALA A 347 20.79 17.31 3.78
N SER A 348 20.63 17.90 4.98
CA SER A 348 21.75 18.35 5.81
C SER A 348 22.52 17.19 6.48
N ASP A 349 22.02 15.96 6.43
CA ASP A 349 22.75 14.73 6.79
C ASP A 349 23.45 14.05 5.60
N ASN A 350 23.52 14.72 4.43
CA ASN A 350 24.11 14.14 3.23
C ASN A 350 25.60 13.81 3.42
N TYR A 351 26.01 12.65 2.99
CA TYR A 351 27.41 12.30 2.74
C TYR A 351 27.67 12.38 1.21
N SER A 352 28.62 13.18 0.75
CA SER A 352 29.74 13.83 1.42
C SER A 352 29.58 15.34 1.64
N PHE A 353 28.47 15.95 1.23
CA PHE A 353 28.34 17.40 1.21
C PHE A 353 28.40 18.02 2.62
N GLU A 354 27.68 17.44 3.59
CA GLU A 354 27.63 17.90 4.98
C GLU A 354 28.36 16.96 5.96
N ASN A 355 29.06 15.97 5.45
CA ASN A 355 29.68 14.94 6.28
C ASN A 355 28.71 14.24 7.23
N GLY A 356 27.48 14.06 6.82
CA GLY A 356 26.43 13.38 7.55
C GLY A 356 26.58 11.85 7.52
N ALA A 357 25.66 11.15 8.18
CA ALA A 357 25.55 9.69 8.17
C ALA A 357 24.66 9.18 7.00
N HIS A 358 23.94 10.05 6.34
CA HIS A 358 23.02 9.79 5.23
C HIS A 358 21.83 8.92 5.63
N ILE A 359 21.38 9.03 6.90
CA ILE A 359 20.31 8.20 7.46
C ILE A 359 19.52 8.85 8.62
N ARG A 360 19.98 9.99 9.20
CA ARG A 360 19.43 10.52 10.46
C ARG A 360 17.94 10.82 10.40
N ASP A 361 17.53 11.62 9.41
CA ASP A 361 16.14 12.02 9.27
C ASP A 361 15.22 10.80 9.16
N ALA A 362 15.58 9.85 8.31
CA ALA A 362 14.87 8.58 8.15
C ALA A 362 14.82 7.76 9.44
N PHE A 363 15.95 7.63 10.13
CA PHE A 363 16.05 6.88 11.39
C PHE A 363 15.12 7.47 12.48
N ILE A 364 15.07 8.79 12.59
CA ILE A 364 14.27 9.46 13.62
C ILE A 364 12.77 9.35 13.33
N HIS A 365 12.34 9.54 12.09
CA HIS A 365 10.94 9.32 11.72
C HIS A 365 10.52 7.86 11.94
N THR A 366 11.34 6.90 11.56
CA THR A 366 11.07 5.46 11.82
C THR A 366 11.01 5.16 13.32
N LEU A 367 11.90 5.77 14.12
CA LEU A 367 11.85 5.63 15.58
C LEU A 367 10.53 6.18 16.17
N SER A 368 10.07 7.35 15.69
CA SER A 368 8.80 7.94 16.13
C SER A 368 7.60 7.04 15.81
N ILE A 369 7.54 6.51 14.60
CA ILE A 369 6.48 5.58 14.17
C ILE A 369 6.48 4.33 15.07
N ARG A 370 7.62 3.69 15.25
CA ARG A 370 7.72 2.46 16.04
C ARG A 370 7.47 2.66 17.53
N ALA A 371 7.77 3.85 18.06
CA ALA A 371 7.51 4.24 19.43
C ALA A 371 6.05 4.67 19.70
N ASP A 372 5.20 4.63 18.69
CA ASP A 372 3.81 5.12 18.74
C ASP A 372 3.75 6.53 19.36
N MET A 373 4.63 7.43 18.87
CA MET A 373 4.56 8.84 19.29
C MET A 373 3.26 9.45 18.77
N LYS A 374 2.67 10.37 19.54
CA LYS A 374 1.40 11.02 19.14
C LYS A 374 1.66 12.15 18.14
N LEU A 375 2.47 11.86 17.13
CA LEU A 375 2.94 12.77 16.11
C LEU A 375 2.48 12.30 14.72
N ASP A 376 2.71 13.11 13.70
CA ASP A 376 2.64 12.69 12.31
C ASP A 376 4.04 12.66 11.71
N GLU A 377 4.39 11.60 11.04
CA GLU A 377 5.72 11.32 10.54
C GLU A 377 5.75 11.21 9.02
N ARG A 378 6.96 11.32 8.47
CA ARG A 378 7.27 11.04 7.07
C ARG A 378 7.85 9.64 6.98
N THR A 379 7.07 8.70 6.51
CA THR A 379 7.54 7.32 6.28
C THR A 379 8.70 7.31 5.31
N TRP A 380 9.55 6.31 5.39
CA TRP A 380 10.82 6.23 4.67
C TRP A 380 10.98 4.90 3.94
N ARG A 381 11.55 5.00 2.72
CA ARG A 381 12.14 3.87 2.01
C ARG A 381 13.37 4.34 1.23
N PRO A 382 14.53 3.67 1.30
CA PRO A 382 15.69 4.06 0.51
C PRO A 382 15.46 3.70 -0.96
N CYS A 383 16.10 4.45 -1.85
CA CYS A 383 16.11 4.11 -3.27
C CYS A 383 17.38 4.59 -3.96
N VAL A 384 17.68 4.01 -5.12
CA VAL A 384 18.63 4.55 -6.08
C VAL A 384 17.88 5.42 -7.07
N LEU A 385 18.34 6.65 -7.25
CA LEU A 385 17.79 7.54 -8.26
C LEU A 385 18.56 7.44 -9.57
N TYR A 386 17.82 7.37 -10.68
CA TYR A 386 18.32 7.61 -12.04
C TYR A 386 17.66 8.86 -12.63
N LEU A 387 18.49 9.75 -13.17
CA LEU A 387 18.05 10.97 -13.84
C LEU A 387 18.38 10.87 -15.35
N ASN A 388 17.35 10.81 -16.19
CA ASN A 388 17.50 10.61 -17.64
C ASN A 388 18.35 9.36 -17.99
N GLY A 389 18.21 8.29 -17.22
CA GLY A 389 18.96 7.03 -17.39
C GLY A 389 20.42 7.09 -16.92
N GLN A 390 20.81 8.13 -16.19
CA GLN A 390 22.11 8.25 -15.54
C GLN A 390 21.96 8.00 -14.05
N TYR A 391 22.81 7.16 -13.47
CA TYR A 391 22.86 6.93 -12.03
C TYR A 391 23.08 8.27 -11.31
N TRP A 392 22.22 8.58 -10.32
CA TRP A 392 22.23 9.88 -9.63
C TRP A 392 22.52 9.76 -8.12
N GLY A 393 22.59 8.54 -7.59
CA GLY A 393 22.97 8.25 -6.21
C GLY A 393 21.85 7.71 -5.35
N VAL A 394 22.15 7.60 -4.05
CA VAL A 394 21.22 7.11 -3.03
C VAL A 394 20.30 8.24 -2.59
N TYR A 395 19.01 7.96 -2.58
CA TYR A 395 17.94 8.85 -2.19
C TYR A 395 16.99 8.15 -1.21
N GLU A 396 16.09 8.91 -0.66
CA GLU A 396 14.97 8.46 0.16
C GLU A 396 13.67 8.79 -0.56
N ILE A 397 12.77 7.82 -0.70
CA ILE A 397 11.36 8.07 -0.99
C ILE A 397 10.71 8.37 0.35
N ARG A 398 9.96 9.48 0.45
CA ARG A 398 9.30 9.92 1.68
C ARG A 398 7.87 10.33 1.41
N GLU A 399 6.97 10.05 2.35
CA GLU A 399 5.67 10.70 2.38
C GLU A 399 5.81 12.21 2.68
N LYS A 400 4.82 12.97 2.28
CA LYS A 400 4.73 14.39 2.59
C LYS A 400 3.64 14.63 3.62
N ALA A 401 3.96 14.45 4.90
CA ALA A 401 3.01 14.59 6.00
C ALA A 401 2.41 16.01 6.15
N ASP A 402 3.05 16.99 5.54
CA ASP A 402 2.59 18.39 5.45
C ASP A 402 1.78 18.70 4.17
N ASP A 403 1.30 17.66 3.48
CA ASP A 403 0.41 17.77 2.32
C ASP A 403 -1.01 17.33 2.65
N HIS A 404 -1.99 17.89 1.93
CA HIS A 404 -3.40 17.54 2.11
C HIS A 404 -3.73 16.11 1.64
N ASP A 405 -2.93 15.51 0.75
CA ASP A 405 -3.05 14.12 0.34
C ASP A 405 -2.84 13.18 1.56
N TYR A 406 -1.90 13.50 2.44
CA TYR A 406 -1.67 12.77 3.68
C TYR A 406 -2.84 12.91 4.66
N THR A 407 -3.35 14.11 4.89
CA THR A 407 -4.44 14.36 5.85
C THR A 407 -5.79 13.84 5.36
N ASP A 408 -6.03 13.87 4.05
CA ASP A 408 -7.23 13.30 3.42
C ASP A 408 -7.21 11.76 3.56
N TYR A 409 -6.09 11.12 3.20
CA TYR A 409 -5.95 9.67 3.24
C TYR A 409 -6.08 9.08 4.67
N TYR A 410 -5.31 9.60 5.63
CA TYR A 410 -5.24 9.00 6.96
C TYR A 410 -6.37 9.44 7.90
N TYR A 411 -6.99 10.59 7.67
CA TYR A 411 -7.86 11.25 8.66
C TYR A 411 -9.16 11.81 8.11
N ASP A 412 -9.47 11.62 6.84
CA ASP A 412 -10.63 12.22 6.16
C ASP A 412 -10.70 13.75 6.34
N GLN A 413 -9.53 14.41 6.26
CA GLN A 413 -9.40 15.87 6.40
C GLN A 413 -8.85 16.47 5.11
N ASP A 414 -9.75 16.95 4.25
CA ASP A 414 -9.39 17.57 2.98
C ASP A 414 -8.73 18.94 3.13
N LYS A 415 -8.14 19.44 2.04
CA LYS A 415 -7.41 20.73 2.02
C LYS A 415 -8.24 21.96 2.43
N PHE A 416 -9.57 21.88 2.50
CA PHE A 416 -10.46 23.00 2.85
C PHE A 416 -10.93 22.93 4.29
N ASN A 417 -10.96 21.74 4.87
CA ASN A 417 -11.52 21.44 6.17
C ASN A 417 -10.45 21.13 7.22
N LEU A 418 -9.35 21.85 7.19
CA LEU A 418 -8.29 21.76 8.18
C LEU A 418 -7.65 23.13 8.43
N GLU A 419 -6.84 23.25 9.48
CA GLU A 419 -5.97 24.39 9.77
C GLU A 419 -4.54 23.88 9.94
N TYR A 420 -3.65 24.17 8.98
CA TYR A 420 -2.27 23.71 8.98
C TYR A 420 -1.30 24.89 9.07
N LEU A 421 -0.47 24.92 10.11
CA LEU A 421 0.51 25.97 10.38
C LEU A 421 1.93 25.43 10.31
N LYS A 422 2.83 26.23 9.77
CA LYS A 422 4.26 25.95 9.68
C LYS A 422 5.09 27.14 10.13
N THR A 423 6.24 26.87 10.74
CA THR A 423 7.25 27.87 11.10
C THR A 423 8.60 27.51 10.50
N TRP A 424 9.15 28.42 9.70
CA TRP A 424 10.50 28.43 9.22
C TRP A 424 11.00 29.88 9.19
N GLY A 425 11.56 30.35 10.31
CA GLY A 425 11.89 31.76 10.55
C GLY A 425 10.67 32.70 10.73
N GLY A 426 9.57 32.39 10.05
CA GLY A 426 8.26 33.03 10.16
C GLY A 426 7.16 32.00 10.13
N THR A 427 5.99 32.32 10.66
CA THR A 427 4.84 31.39 10.67
C THR A 427 3.84 31.75 9.58
N TRP A 428 3.37 30.73 8.86
CA TRP A 428 2.30 30.88 7.86
C TRP A 428 1.31 29.72 7.94
N GLN A 429 0.17 29.93 7.31
CA GLN A 429 -0.82 28.88 7.08
C GLN A 429 -0.49 28.19 5.76
N GLU A 430 -0.31 26.88 5.80
CA GLU A 430 0.03 26.07 4.62
C GLU A 430 -1.23 25.73 3.81
N TYR A 431 -2.24 25.21 4.49
CA TYR A 431 -3.52 24.80 3.90
C TYR A 431 -4.68 25.20 4.78
N GLY A 432 -5.89 25.10 4.21
CA GLY A 432 -7.12 24.99 4.94
C GLY A 432 -7.92 26.26 5.13
N ALA A 433 -8.82 26.20 6.09
CA ALA A 433 -9.75 27.29 6.41
C ALA A 433 -8.98 28.56 6.86
N PRO A 434 -9.41 29.74 6.45
CA PRO A 434 -8.75 30.97 6.88
C PRO A 434 -8.80 31.14 8.40
N ASN A 435 -7.83 31.87 8.96
CA ASN A 435 -7.72 32.21 10.40
C ASN A 435 -7.02 31.15 11.29
N ALA A 436 -6.33 30.17 10.76
CA ALA A 436 -5.59 29.16 11.53
C ALA A 436 -4.71 29.82 12.63
N LEU A 437 -3.89 30.81 12.27
CA LEU A 437 -3.03 31.52 13.22
C LEU A 437 -3.83 32.32 14.26
N THR A 438 -4.97 32.86 13.89
CA THR A 438 -5.87 33.58 14.83
C THR A 438 -6.44 32.61 15.87
N ASN A 439 -6.86 31.43 15.42
CA ASN A 439 -7.42 30.40 16.29
C ASN A 439 -6.34 29.81 17.22
N TRP A 440 -5.13 29.56 16.71
CA TRP A 440 -3.99 29.15 17.53
C TRP A 440 -3.67 30.22 18.62
N ASN A 441 -3.57 31.50 18.24
CA ASN A 441 -3.31 32.57 19.19
C ASN A 441 -4.43 32.72 20.22
N ALA A 442 -5.68 32.48 19.87
CA ALA A 442 -6.80 32.50 20.83
C ALA A 442 -6.63 31.39 21.88
N LEU A 443 -6.26 30.17 21.47
CA LEU A 443 -5.97 29.08 22.38
C LEU A 443 -4.77 29.38 23.28
N ARG A 444 -3.66 29.84 22.71
CA ARG A 444 -2.47 30.28 23.46
C ARG A 444 -2.80 31.31 24.52
N ASN A 445 -3.53 32.39 24.14
CA ASN A 445 -3.94 33.43 25.06
C ASN A 445 -4.85 32.90 26.16
N TYR A 446 -5.74 31.97 25.86
CA TYR A 446 -6.59 31.34 26.87
C TYR A 446 -5.73 30.58 27.90
N ILE A 447 -4.80 29.74 27.44
CA ILE A 447 -3.87 29.00 28.31
C ILE A 447 -3.07 29.98 29.18
N ALA A 448 -2.47 31.00 28.57
CA ALA A 448 -1.68 32.00 29.32
C ALA A 448 -2.47 32.72 30.40
N SER A 449 -3.77 32.97 30.18
CA SER A 449 -4.60 33.80 31.05
C SER A 449 -5.36 33.05 32.14
N ASN A 450 -5.42 31.73 32.07
CA ASN A 450 -6.20 30.88 32.97
C ASN A 450 -5.33 29.88 33.74
N ASN A 451 -5.76 29.44 34.89
CA ASN A 451 -5.12 28.40 35.69
C ASN A 451 -5.45 27.02 35.09
N MET A 452 -4.44 26.29 34.66
CA MET A 452 -4.57 24.95 34.02
C MET A 452 -4.78 23.82 35.04
N GLY A 453 -4.53 24.04 36.32
CA GLY A 453 -4.96 23.14 37.41
C GLY A 453 -6.46 23.17 37.67
N ASN A 454 -7.20 24.11 37.12
CA ASN A 454 -8.65 24.10 37.19
C ASN A 454 -9.23 23.15 36.13
N PRO A 455 -10.01 22.11 36.56
CA PRO A 455 -10.51 21.07 35.62
C PRO A 455 -11.35 21.64 34.48
N THR A 456 -12.14 22.70 34.69
CA THR A 456 -12.96 23.31 33.63
C THR A 456 -12.09 24.01 32.58
N ASN A 457 -11.05 24.71 33.01
CA ASN A 457 -10.12 25.37 32.08
C ASN A 457 -9.33 24.37 31.31
N PHE A 458 -8.85 23.32 31.96
CA PHE A 458 -8.11 22.26 31.32
C PHE A 458 -8.99 21.48 30.34
N ALA A 459 -10.22 21.12 30.70
CA ALA A 459 -11.15 20.44 29.80
C ALA A 459 -11.42 21.27 28.51
N TYR A 460 -11.48 22.61 28.61
CA TYR A 460 -11.57 23.45 27.40
C TYR A 460 -10.32 23.37 26.55
N VAL A 461 -9.13 23.40 27.15
CA VAL A 461 -7.87 23.23 26.41
C VAL A 461 -7.77 21.84 25.80
N ASP A 462 -8.11 20.80 26.54
CA ASP A 462 -8.11 19.42 26.05
C ASP A 462 -9.08 19.21 24.87
N SER A 463 -10.18 19.95 24.82
CA SER A 463 -11.10 19.88 23.67
C SER A 463 -10.50 20.43 22.36
N LEU A 464 -9.46 21.25 22.42
CA LEU A 464 -8.85 21.94 21.28
C LEU A 464 -7.41 21.53 20.99
N LEU A 465 -6.66 21.09 22.00
CA LEU A 465 -5.25 20.72 21.91
C LEU A 465 -5.06 19.25 22.28
N ASN A 466 -4.46 18.49 21.43
CA ASN A 466 -3.87 17.21 21.80
C ASN A 466 -2.57 17.49 22.58
N TRP A 467 -2.71 17.68 23.89
CA TRP A 467 -1.60 18.00 24.75
C TRP A 467 -0.59 16.85 24.88
N GLU A 468 -1.02 15.59 24.67
CA GLU A 468 -0.11 14.44 24.59
C GLU A 468 0.81 14.57 23.38
N SER A 469 0.28 15.02 22.23
CA SER A 469 1.09 15.29 21.04
C SER A 469 2.12 16.40 21.28
N LEU A 470 1.75 17.43 22.02
CA LEU A 470 2.69 18.49 22.43
C LEU A 470 3.79 17.93 23.34
N CYS A 471 3.44 17.12 24.33
CA CYS A 471 4.38 16.45 25.22
C CYS A 471 5.36 15.56 24.45
N ASP A 472 4.84 14.70 23.58
CA ASP A 472 5.63 13.80 22.74
C ASP A 472 6.55 14.57 21.80
N TYR A 473 6.07 15.68 21.21
CA TYR A 473 6.89 16.55 20.34
C TYR A 473 8.11 17.13 21.07
N PHE A 474 7.92 17.66 22.27
CA PHE A 474 9.04 18.21 23.05
C PHE A 474 9.97 17.12 23.56
N MET A 475 9.43 16.05 24.11
CA MET A 475 10.17 14.91 24.62
C MET A 475 11.05 14.28 23.55
N PHE A 476 10.48 14.07 22.36
CA PHE A 476 11.19 13.47 21.24
C PHE A 476 12.32 14.37 20.75
N ASN A 477 12.05 15.65 20.49
CA ASN A 477 13.07 16.62 20.08
C ASN A 477 14.15 16.81 21.14
N SER A 478 13.82 16.76 22.43
CA SER A 478 14.79 16.75 23.52
C SER A 478 15.67 15.51 23.49
N PHE A 479 15.07 14.32 23.32
CA PHE A 479 15.80 13.07 23.29
C PHE A 479 16.82 13.01 22.15
N VAL A 480 16.39 13.35 20.92
CA VAL A 480 17.28 13.35 19.76
C VAL A 480 18.22 14.55 19.70
N VAL A 481 18.15 15.45 20.68
CA VAL A 481 18.95 16.69 20.76
C VAL A 481 18.83 17.48 19.46
N ASN A 482 17.59 17.78 19.04
CA ASN A 482 17.34 18.51 17.81
C ASN A 482 17.80 19.97 17.96
N GLN A 483 18.58 20.45 16.99
CA GLN A 483 19.22 21.77 16.98
C GLN A 483 18.54 22.76 16.05
N ASP A 484 17.52 22.32 15.28
CA ASP A 484 16.87 23.11 14.23
C ASP A 484 15.35 22.92 14.23
N TRP A 485 14.69 23.33 15.32
CA TRP A 485 13.26 23.21 15.53
C TRP A 485 12.66 24.41 16.28
N LEU A 486 11.37 24.50 16.52
CA LEU A 486 10.57 25.60 17.12
C LEU A 486 10.54 26.89 16.30
N ASN A 487 11.68 27.56 16.08
CA ASN A 487 11.82 28.72 15.19
C ASN A 487 12.04 28.32 13.72
N TRP A 488 12.38 27.05 13.50
CA TRP A 488 12.53 26.41 12.20
C TRP A 488 11.77 25.08 12.21
N ASN A 489 11.58 24.45 11.08
CA ASN A 489 11.12 23.05 10.91
C ASN A 489 10.01 22.60 11.88
N THR A 490 9.05 23.49 12.18
CA THR A 490 7.93 23.17 13.07
C THR A 490 6.61 23.23 12.32
N SER A 491 5.82 22.17 12.44
CA SER A 491 4.49 22.09 11.85
C SER A 491 3.47 21.53 12.83
N TRP A 492 2.26 22.08 12.81
CA TRP A 492 1.14 21.63 13.62
C TRP A 492 -0.19 21.98 12.94
N TRP A 493 -1.18 21.16 13.18
CA TRP A 493 -2.44 21.24 12.47
C TRP A 493 -3.60 20.67 13.26
N ARG A 494 -4.83 20.92 12.80
CA ARG A 494 -6.05 20.21 13.23
C ARG A 494 -7.05 20.07 12.10
N GLY A 495 -7.87 19.04 12.14
CA GLY A 495 -9.01 18.84 11.27
C GLY A 495 -10.22 19.68 11.70
N LEU A 496 -11.04 20.05 10.73
CA LEU A 496 -12.30 20.78 10.93
C LEU A 496 -13.50 20.01 10.38
N ASP A 497 -13.30 18.99 9.54
CA ASP A 497 -14.41 18.15 9.10
C ASP A 497 -14.97 17.38 10.31
N PRO A 498 -16.28 17.51 10.61
CA PRO A 498 -16.89 16.84 11.73
C PRO A 498 -16.93 15.30 11.57
N LEU A 499 -16.80 14.78 10.36
CA LEU A 499 -16.78 13.35 10.06
C LEU A 499 -15.37 12.77 10.08
N GLY A 500 -14.35 13.61 9.82
CA GLY A 500 -12.95 13.19 9.85
C GLY A 500 -12.36 13.16 11.26
N ASP A 501 -11.15 12.66 11.36
CA ASP A 501 -10.40 12.50 12.61
C ASP A 501 -9.49 13.71 12.92
N LYS A 502 -8.75 13.64 14.04
CA LYS A 502 -7.70 14.60 14.46
C LYS A 502 -8.16 16.07 14.55
N LYS A 503 -9.27 16.31 15.24
CA LYS A 503 -9.91 17.65 15.40
C LYS A 503 -9.23 18.57 16.41
N LYS A 504 -8.22 18.08 17.15
CA LYS A 504 -7.43 18.85 18.10
C LYS A 504 -6.08 19.22 17.46
N TRP A 505 -5.56 20.40 17.77
CA TRP A 505 -4.21 20.79 17.38
C TRP A 505 -3.19 19.72 17.77
N ARG A 506 -2.37 19.29 16.83
CA ARG A 506 -1.35 18.25 16.97
C ARG A 506 -0.10 18.58 16.16
N TYR A 507 1.01 17.94 16.47
CA TYR A 507 2.30 18.21 15.86
C TYR A 507 2.67 17.14 14.83
N SER A 508 3.36 17.59 13.79
CA SER A 508 4.03 16.71 12.82
C SER A 508 5.54 16.91 12.91
N LEU A 509 6.30 15.85 12.79
CA LEU A 509 7.74 15.95 12.57
C LEU A 509 7.99 16.45 11.14
N TRP A 510 8.97 17.34 11.00
CA TRP A 510 9.29 17.87 9.69
C TRP A 510 10.70 17.43 9.28
N ASP A 511 11.75 18.22 9.48
CA ASP A 511 13.11 17.96 9.06
C ASP A 511 13.96 17.62 10.29
N MET A 512 14.39 16.35 10.40
CA MET A 512 15.00 15.80 11.61
C MET A 512 16.50 15.48 11.42
N ASP A 513 17.14 16.04 10.40
CA ASP A 513 18.55 15.77 10.08
C ASP A 513 19.53 16.50 11.00
N ALA A 514 19.13 17.61 11.62
CA ALA A 514 19.94 18.41 12.56
C ALA A 514 19.89 17.84 14.00
N THR A 515 20.17 16.56 14.18
CA THR A 515 19.97 15.83 15.44
C THR A 515 21.23 15.02 15.82
N PHE A 516 21.26 14.49 17.05
CA PHE A 516 22.36 13.68 17.56
C PHE A 516 23.75 14.27 17.34
N GLY A 517 23.87 15.58 17.65
CA GLY A 517 25.14 16.31 17.57
C GLY A 517 25.62 16.63 16.15
N HIS A 518 24.74 16.61 15.18
CA HIS A 518 25.01 16.97 13.79
C HIS A 518 24.39 18.33 13.46
N TYR A 519 25.04 19.08 12.59
CA TYR A 519 24.62 20.37 12.02
C TYR A 519 24.68 21.56 12.98
N VAL A 520 24.07 22.67 12.63
CA VAL A 520 24.17 23.95 13.34
C VAL A 520 23.02 24.09 14.36
N ASN A 521 23.34 24.60 15.55
CA ASN A 521 22.33 24.84 16.59
C ASN A 521 21.55 26.16 16.31
N TYR A 522 20.60 26.11 15.39
CA TYR A 522 19.78 27.26 15.02
C TYR A 522 18.71 27.58 16.07
N THR A 523 18.21 26.61 16.81
CA THR A 523 17.24 26.79 17.89
C THR A 523 17.88 27.49 19.10
N GLY A 524 19.21 27.33 19.30
CA GLY A 524 19.91 27.84 20.46
C GLY A 524 19.66 27.04 21.72
N ILE A 525 19.52 25.69 21.60
CA ILE A 525 19.42 24.81 22.77
C ILE A 525 20.67 24.94 23.63
N PRO A 526 20.55 24.93 24.99
CA PRO A 526 21.67 25.25 25.90
C PRO A 526 22.81 24.23 25.85
N ASP A 527 22.50 22.97 25.66
CA ASP A 527 23.45 21.87 25.52
C ASP A 527 23.06 20.99 24.33
N ASN A 528 23.97 20.84 23.36
CA ASN A 528 23.81 20.02 22.18
C ASN A 528 24.66 18.73 22.21
N THR A 529 25.14 18.36 23.37
CA THR A 529 25.89 17.11 23.57
C THR A 529 24.96 15.93 23.91
N ALA A 530 25.51 14.74 23.86
CA ALA A 530 24.78 13.53 24.27
C ALA A 530 24.37 13.54 25.76
N ASN A 531 24.97 14.42 26.59
CA ASN A 531 24.65 14.54 28.02
C ASN A 531 23.60 15.63 28.31
N ALA A 532 23.02 16.25 27.29
CA ALA A 532 22.00 17.28 27.46
C ALA A 532 20.85 16.76 28.37
N ASP A 533 20.51 17.54 29.37
CA ASP A 533 19.41 17.20 30.27
C ASP A 533 18.07 17.24 29.51
N PRO A 534 17.15 16.28 29.75
CA PRO A 534 15.86 16.23 29.07
C PRO A 534 15.02 17.49 29.21
N CYS A 535 15.09 18.18 30.35
CA CYS A 535 14.34 19.41 30.64
C CYS A 535 14.94 20.69 30.01
N ASN A 536 16.09 20.64 29.38
CA ASN A 536 16.76 21.82 28.82
C ASN A 536 15.91 22.56 27.77
N VAL A 537 14.97 21.87 27.14
CA VAL A 537 14.09 22.42 26.10
C VAL A 537 12.81 23.06 26.65
N GLU A 538 12.44 22.75 27.89
CA GLU A 538 11.17 23.18 28.52
C GLU A 538 11.14 24.70 28.80
N ASN A 539 12.31 25.28 29.03
CA ASN A 539 12.46 26.68 29.39
C ASN A 539 13.10 27.55 28.30
N LEU A 540 13.06 27.09 27.04
CA LEU A 540 13.56 27.91 25.93
C LEU A 540 12.75 29.22 25.79
N PRO A 541 13.38 30.35 25.45
CA PRO A 541 12.76 31.66 25.43
C PRO A 541 11.81 31.84 24.23
N ASN A 542 10.79 30.99 24.13
CA ASN A 542 9.75 30.97 23.09
C ASN A 542 10.31 31.11 21.66
N PRO A 543 11.17 30.20 21.22
CA PRO A 543 11.68 30.23 19.85
C PRO A 543 10.52 30.16 18.84
N GLY A 544 10.61 30.96 17.77
CA GLY A 544 9.57 31.09 16.77
C GLY A 544 8.37 31.98 17.18
N GLY A 545 8.25 32.34 18.47
CA GLY A 545 7.23 33.26 18.96
C GLY A 545 5.80 32.73 19.00
N GLN A 546 5.59 31.38 18.72
CA GLN A 546 4.26 30.79 18.64
C GLN A 546 3.75 30.23 19.97
N GLY A 547 4.54 30.31 21.04
CA GLY A 547 4.16 29.94 22.40
C GLY A 547 4.23 28.45 22.71
N HIS A 548 4.84 27.64 21.88
CA HIS A 548 4.90 26.19 22.12
C HIS A 548 5.55 25.84 23.46
N THR A 549 6.69 26.45 23.76
CA THR A 549 7.40 26.30 25.06
C THR A 549 6.56 26.83 26.22
N GLU A 550 5.99 28.04 26.07
CA GLU A 550 5.15 28.66 27.11
C GLU A 550 3.91 27.81 27.44
N ILE A 551 3.30 27.19 26.43
CA ILE A 551 2.15 26.27 26.59
C ILE A 551 2.58 25.04 27.38
N LEU A 552 3.66 24.37 26.95
CA LEU A 552 4.17 23.17 27.62
C LEU A 552 4.54 23.46 29.07
N GLU A 553 5.35 24.50 29.31
CA GLU A 553 5.80 24.90 30.65
C GLU A 553 4.61 25.14 31.59
N LYS A 554 3.60 25.87 31.10
CA LYS A 554 2.40 26.15 31.89
C LYS A 554 1.56 24.91 32.17
N LEU A 555 1.41 24.02 31.20
CA LEU A 555 0.67 22.78 31.39
C LEU A 555 1.36 21.85 32.37
N ILE A 556 2.68 21.66 32.28
CA ILE A 556 3.46 20.82 33.21
C ILE A 556 3.39 21.42 34.62
N ASN A 557 3.62 22.73 34.77
CA ASN A 557 3.71 23.38 36.09
C ASN A 557 2.37 23.52 36.84
N GLU A 558 1.25 23.58 36.13
CA GLU A 558 -0.05 23.84 36.72
C GLU A 558 -0.98 22.62 36.74
N ASN A 559 -0.76 21.62 35.86
CA ASN A 559 -1.64 20.46 35.75
C ASN A 559 -0.90 19.16 36.10
N PRO A 560 -1.23 18.52 37.21
CA PRO A 560 -0.56 17.31 37.67
C PRO A 560 -0.76 16.10 36.74
N ILE A 561 -1.81 16.09 35.90
CA ILE A 561 -2.04 15.01 34.93
C ILE A 561 -1.02 15.14 33.79
N VAL A 562 -0.78 16.35 33.31
CA VAL A 562 0.20 16.60 32.25
C VAL A 562 1.62 16.38 32.75
N GLU A 563 1.97 16.87 33.95
CA GLU A 563 3.25 16.61 34.60
C GLU A 563 3.53 15.11 34.74
N GLN A 564 2.55 14.40 35.29
CA GLN A 564 2.61 12.93 35.48
C GLN A 564 2.86 12.23 34.15
N TYR A 565 2.04 12.53 33.13
CA TYR A 565 2.18 11.93 31.80
C TYR A 565 3.57 12.20 31.20
N TYR A 566 4.00 13.45 31.20
CA TYR A 566 5.24 13.88 30.56
C TYR A 566 6.46 13.14 31.14
N ILE A 567 6.56 13.07 32.47
CA ILE A 567 7.69 12.41 33.12
C ILE A 567 7.62 10.88 32.95
N THR A 568 6.44 10.29 33.15
CA THR A 568 6.31 8.83 33.07
C THR A 568 6.40 8.31 31.64
N ARG A 569 5.86 9.03 30.64
CA ARG A 569 6.02 8.68 29.23
C ARG A 569 7.50 8.69 28.82
N TYR A 570 8.27 9.65 29.31
CA TYR A 570 9.71 9.69 29.07
C TYR A 570 10.45 8.49 29.69
N ALA A 571 10.06 8.11 30.90
CA ALA A 571 10.58 6.92 31.57
C ALA A 571 10.24 5.63 30.80
N ASP A 572 9.01 5.50 30.32
CA ASP A 572 8.55 4.39 29.51
C ASP A 572 9.39 4.25 28.23
N LEU A 573 9.59 5.36 27.52
CA LEU A 573 10.39 5.39 26.30
C LEU A 573 11.86 5.09 26.58
N ALA A 574 12.44 5.58 27.69
CA ALA A 574 13.81 5.26 28.11
C ALA A 574 13.99 3.76 28.37
N ASN A 575 12.96 3.09 28.85
CA ASN A 575 12.96 1.65 29.09
C ASN A 575 12.70 0.79 27.84
N THR A 576 12.23 1.38 26.76
CA THR A 576 11.85 0.68 25.55
C THR A 576 12.56 1.27 24.33
N TYR A 577 11.90 2.13 23.60
CA TYR A 577 12.33 2.64 22.29
C TYR A 577 13.54 3.58 22.33
N PHE A 578 13.77 4.31 23.46
CA PHE A 578 14.95 5.16 23.64
C PHE A 578 16.11 4.43 24.32
N SER A 579 16.01 3.13 24.54
CA SER A 579 17.09 2.32 25.07
C SER A 579 18.17 2.04 24.01
N CYS A 580 19.42 1.94 24.41
CA CYS A 580 20.51 1.55 23.50
C CYS A 580 20.27 0.16 22.89
N ALA A 581 19.62 -0.73 23.66
CA ALA A 581 19.28 -2.08 23.20
C ALA A 581 18.29 -2.09 22.02
N TYR A 582 17.45 -1.08 21.91
CA TYR A 582 16.52 -0.92 20.78
C TYR A 582 17.12 -0.09 19.65
N LEU A 583 17.70 1.07 20.00
CA LEU A 583 18.15 2.05 19.01
C LEU A 583 19.29 1.57 18.12
N ILE A 584 20.27 0.84 18.68
CA ILE A 584 21.44 0.40 17.92
C ILE A 584 21.07 -0.68 16.90
N PRO A 585 20.32 -1.73 17.21
CA PRO A 585 19.84 -2.67 16.20
C PRO A 585 18.98 -2.01 15.12
N LEU A 586 18.11 -1.05 15.46
CA LEU A 586 17.32 -0.31 14.49
C LEU A 586 18.21 0.49 13.53
N LEU A 587 19.16 1.26 14.07
CA LEU A 587 20.12 2.00 13.25
C LEU A 587 20.91 1.06 12.34
N ASP A 588 21.41 -0.04 12.89
CA ASP A 588 22.21 -1.01 12.15
C ASP A 588 21.41 -1.66 11.02
N SER A 589 20.14 -1.99 11.25
CA SER A 589 19.24 -2.51 10.21
C SER A 589 19.08 -1.53 9.06
N MET A 590 18.77 -0.26 9.35
CA MET A 590 18.57 0.76 8.33
C MET A 590 19.87 1.12 7.60
N VAL A 591 21.00 1.14 8.28
CA VAL A 591 22.32 1.37 7.67
C VAL A 591 22.68 0.22 6.73
N ASN A 592 22.46 -1.04 7.14
CA ASN A 592 22.76 -2.21 6.33
C ASN A 592 21.94 -2.23 5.02
N GLU A 593 20.76 -1.63 5.01
CA GLU A 593 19.92 -1.54 3.82
C GLU A 593 20.54 -0.66 2.75
N ILE A 594 21.12 0.50 3.11
CA ILE A 594 21.75 1.43 2.15
C ILE A 594 23.23 1.12 1.90
N GLU A 595 23.90 0.39 2.79
CA GLU A 595 25.35 0.15 2.76
C GLU A 595 25.87 -0.35 1.41
N PRO A 596 25.22 -1.33 0.71
CA PRO A 596 25.70 -1.83 -0.58
C PRO A 596 25.81 -0.76 -1.67
N GLU A 597 24.96 0.27 -1.61
CA GLU A 597 24.90 1.32 -2.62
C GLU A 597 25.84 2.51 -2.33
N MET A 598 26.33 2.65 -1.09
CA MET A 598 27.12 3.81 -0.66
C MET A 598 28.49 3.90 -1.31
N ALA A 599 29.05 2.81 -1.82
CA ALA A 599 30.30 2.86 -2.57
C ALA A 599 30.12 3.61 -3.92
N ALA A 600 29.02 3.36 -4.63
CA ALA A 600 28.65 4.05 -5.87
C ALA A 600 28.28 5.52 -5.60
N GLN A 601 27.55 5.80 -4.52
CA GLN A 601 27.25 7.15 -4.02
C GLN A 601 28.55 7.96 -3.86
N CYS A 602 29.52 7.41 -3.13
CA CYS A 602 30.81 8.08 -2.90
C CYS A 602 31.61 8.29 -4.19
N GLN A 603 31.53 7.33 -5.12
CA GLN A 603 32.23 7.48 -6.42
C GLN A 603 31.66 8.64 -7.23
N LEU A 604 30.35 8.86 -7.20
CA LEU A 604 29.68 9.93 -7.95
C LEU A 604 29.85 11.29 -7.28
N TRP A 605 29.53 11.38 -5.97
CA TRP A 605 29.40 12.65 -5.26
C TRP A 605 30.63 13.01 -4.41
N GLY A 606 31.62 12.17 -4.38
CA GLY A 606 32.87 12.37 -3.61
C GLY A 606 32.82 11.75 -2.22
N GLY A 607 33.87 11.94 -1.45
CA GLY A 607 34.11 11.26 -0.19
C GLY A 607 34.65 9.83 -0.40
N THR A 608 34.52 9.01 0.63
CA THR A 608 34.95 7.60 0.59
C THR A 608 34.01 6.74 1.41
N TYR A 609 33.84 5.50 1.04
CA TYR A 609 33.01 4.53 1.78
C TYR A 609 33.44 4.43 3.27
N ASN A 610 34.74 4.33 3.55
CA ASN A 610 35.26 4.33 4.93
C ASN A 610 34.98 5.66 5.67
N GLY A 611 34.98 6.78 4.94
CA GLY A 611 34.62 8.07 5.49
C GLY A 611 33.15 8.11 5.93
N TRP A 612 32.25 7.60 5.10
CA TRP A 612 30.84 7.44 5.47
C TRP A 612 30.67 6.53 6.68
N GLN A 613 31.29 5.35 6.72
CA GLN A 613 31.24 4.44 7.87
C GLN A 613 31.72 5.10 9.17
N ASN A 614 32.70 5.99 9.09
CA ASN A 614 33.13 6.77 10.24
C ASN A 614 32.05 7.73 10.74
N ARG A 615 31.21 8.29 9.83
CA ARG A 615 30.09 9.15 10.22
C ARG A 615 28.97 8.34 10.88
N VAL A 616 28.63 7.18 10.34
CA VAL A 616 27.71 6.23 10.97
C VAL A 616 28.21 5.82 12.36
N THR A 617 29.53 5.57 12.51
CA THR A 617 30.14 5.26 13.80
C THR A 617 30.02 6.43 14.79
N GLN A 618 30.19 7.66 14.33
CA GLN A 618 30.00 8.86 15.17
C GLN A 618 28.54 8.98 15.65
N LEU A 619 27.58 8.79 14.76
CA LEU A 619 26.16 8.75 15.11
C LEU A 619 25.86 7.66 16.16
N ARG A 620 26.34 6.44 15.92
CA ARG A 620 26.19 5.31 16.84
C ARG A 620 26.77 5.63 18.24
N ASN A 621 27.95 6.23 18.29
CA ASN A 621 28.60 6.62 19.55
C ASN A 621 27.80 7.71 20.29
N PHE A 622 27.24 8.68 19.56
CA PHE A 622 26.40 9.69 20.16
C PHE A 622 25.14 9.05 20.77
N ILE A 623 24.45 8.20 20.02
CA ILE A 623 23.26 7.47 20.50
C ILE A 623 23.58 6.66 21.74
N ASN A 624 24.68 5.88 21.77
CA ASN A 624 25.10 5.09 22.94
C ASN A 624 25.36 5.99 24.16
N SER A 625 25.95 7.16 23.96
CA SER A 625 26.16 8.11 25.06
C SER A 625 24.83 8.73 25.50
N ARG A 626 23.94 9.04 24.57
CA ARG A 626 22.65 9.69 24.82
C ARG A 626 21.72 8.81 25.65
N CYS A 627 21.48 7.58 25.23
CA CYS A 627 20.62 6.67 25.96
C CYS A 627 21.19 6.30 27.34
N SER A 628 22.52 6.29 27.48
CA SER A 628 23.17 6.08 28.78
C SER A 628 23.04 7.27 29.74
N ALA A 629 23.03 8.51 29.23
CA ALA A 629 22.92 9.71 30.02
C ALA A 629 21.47 10.05 30.45
N LEU A 630 20.47 9.56 29.70
CA LEU A 630 19.08 9.95 29.84
C LEU A 630 18.54 9.75 31.27
N THR A 631 18.79 8.62 31.88
CA THR A 631 18.34 8.28 33.24
C THR A 631 18.84 9.25 34.29
N ALA A 632 20.11 9.64 34.22
CA ALA A 632 20.70 10.62 35.14
C ALA A 632 20.07 11.99 34.97
N GLY A 633 19.89 12.43 33.70
CA GLY A 633 19.25 13.69 33.38
C GLY A 633 17.80 13.77 33.87
N MET A 634 17.04 12.68 33.77
CA MET A 634 15.66 12.62 34.31
C MET A 634 15.62 12.78 35.84
N ILE A 635 16.57 12.17 36.57
CA ILE A 635 16.65 12.33 38.04
C ILE A 635 16.91 13.79 38.38
N ASP A 636 17.85 14.42 37.70
CA ASP A 636 18.23 15.82 37.97
C ASP A 636 17.11 16.80 37.62
N CYS A 637 16.46 16.61 36.45
CA CYS A 637 15.38 17.47 35.98
C CYS A 637 14.15 17.43 36.86
N TYR A 638 13.71 16.24 37.26
CA TYR A 638 12.41 16.04 37.89
C TYR A 638 12.49 15.63 39.35
N SER A 639 13.66 15.77 39.95
CA SER A 639 13.90 15.46 41.39
C SER A 639 13.48 14.01 41.74
N LEU A 640 13.70 13.07 40.84
CA LEU A 640 13.33 11.67 41.00
C LEU A 640 14.35 10.93 41.87
N SER A 641 13.94 9.82 42.47
CA SER A 641 14.80 8.89 43.18
C SER A 641 14.91 7.55 42.43
N GLY A 642 16.00 6.85 42.61
CA GLY A 642 16.29 5.57 41.93
C GLY A 642 17.34 5.76 40.80
N PRO A 643 17.25 5.08 39.63
CA PRO A 643 16.15 4.18 39.27
C PRO A 643 16.14 2.88 40.11
N PHE A 644 14.98 2.30 40.28
CA PHE A 644 14.76 1.05 40.96
C PHE A 644 14.36 -0.05 39.97
N ASN A 645 14.87 -1.24 40.15
CA ASN A 645 14.49 -2.39 39.33
C ASN A 645 13.07 -2.82 39.68
N VAL A 646 12.23 -2.95 38.65
CA VAL A 646 10.86 -3.41 38.75
C VAL A 646 10.67 -4.57 37.77
N THR A 647 10.04 -5.65 38.27
CA THR A 647 9.65 -6.77 37.40
C THR A 647 8.14 -6.90 37.39
N PHE A 648 7.58 -6.84 36.19
CA PHE A 648 6.15 -7.05 35.95
C PHE A 648 5.91 -8.48 35.51
N ASN A 649 4.84 -9.11 36.00
CA ASN A 649 4.48 -10.47 35.64
C ASN A 649 2.96 -10.63 35.58
N VAL A 650 2.51 -11.68 34.91
CA VAL A 650 1.11 -12.06 34.76
C VAL A 650 0.95 -13.49 35.27
N SER A 651 -0.12 -13.75 36.03
CA SER A 651 -0.42 -15.07 36.59
C SER A 651 -1.92 -15.38 36.41
N PRO A 652 -2.30 -16.52 35.80
CA PRO A 652 -1.42 -17.47 35.12
C PRO A 652 -0.79 -16.84 33.84
N PRO A 653 0.27 -17.45 33.28
CA PRO A 653 0.85 -16.97 32.05
C PRO A 653 -0.21 -16.81 30.94
N LEU A 654 -0.09 -15.78 30.12
CA LEU A 654 -0.99 -15.44 29.00
C LEU A 654 -2.42 -15.03 29.41
N ALA A 655 -2.78 -15.00 30.68
CA ALA A 655 -4.13 -14.64 31.15
C ALA A 655 -4.46 -13.13 31.01
N GLY A 656 -3.48 -12.30 30.71
CA GLY A 656 -3.68 -10.86 30.61
C GLY A 656 -2.43 -10.10 30.22
N GLU A 657 -2.58 -8.78 30.17
CA GLU A 657 -1.53 -7.81 29.85
C GLU A 657 -1.48 -6.72 30.92
N ILE A 658 -0.30 -6.14 31.12
CA ILE A 658 -0.10 -4.99 32.00
C ILE A 658 0.31 -3.78 31.16
N LYS A 659 -0.48 -2.72 31.26
CA LYS A 659 -0.05 -1.40 30.80
C LYS A 659 0.65 -0.67 31.93
N VAL A 660 1.86 -0.20 31.67
CA VAL A 660 2.64 0.61 32.60
C VAL A 660 2.68 2.02 32.06
N ASN A 661 2.05 2.95 32.74
CA ASN A 661 1.82 4.33 32.31
C ASN A 661 1.28 4.42 30.87
N SER A 662 2.15 4.62 29.89
CA SER A 662 1.76 4.82 28.49
C SER A 662 1.98 3.61 27.58
N ILE A 663 2.68 2.57 28.04
CA ILE A 663 3.09 1.42 27.19
C ILE A 663 2.55 0.09 27.75
N TRP A 664 2.32 -0.87 26.87
CA TRP A 664 2.10 -2.26 27.24
C TRP A 664 3.45 -2.95 27.50
N ALA A 665 3.55 -3.75 28.55
CA ALA A 665 4.74 -4.52 28.85
C ALA A 665 5.06 -5.47 27.67
N PRO A 666 6.28 -5.45 27.11
CA PRO A 666 6.58 -6.17 25.86
C PRO A 666 6.68 -7.69 26.01
N SER A 667 6.80 -8.19 27.24
CA SER A 667 6.93 -9.63 27.53
C SER A 667 6.71 -9.88 29.02
N TYR A 668 6.54 -11.13 29.43
CA TYR A 668 6.44 -11.51 30.87
C TYR A 668 7.38 -12.70 31.14
N PRO A 669 8.17 -12.66 32.27
CA PRO A 669 8.37 -11.47 33.13
C PRO A 669 9.14 -10.35 32.43
N TRP A 670 8.72 -9.09 32.61
CA TRP A 670 9.41 -7.92 32.10
C TRP A 670 10.13 -7.18 33.23
N SER A 671 11.46 -7.22 33.19
CA SER A 671 12.31 -6.53 34.17
C SER A 671 12.87 -5.24 33.56
N THR A 672 12.63 -4.14 34.23
CA THR A 672 12.98 -2.80 33.78
C THR A 672 13.28 -1.88 34.98
N SER A 673 13.42 -0.58 34.77
CA SER A 673 13.75 0.38 35.82
C SER A 673 12.79 1.55 35.83
N TYR A 674 12.20 1.86 36.96
CA TYR A 674 11.36 3.02 37.18
C TYR A 674 11.81 3.88 38.34
N PHE A 675 11.21 5.04 38.50
CA PHE A 675 11.63 6.08 39.44
C PHE A 675 10.67 6.20 40.61
N GLY A 676 11.21 6.55 41.77
CA GLY A 676 10.43 7.06 42.91
C GLY A 676 10.35 8.60 42.84
N GLY A 677 9.38 9.16 43.56
CA GLY A 677 9.07 10.60 43.51
C GLY A 677 7.97 10.95 42.54
N ILE A 678 7.61 10.01 41.67
CA ILE A 678 6.46 10.10 40.76
C ILE A 678 5.68 8.78 40.80
N GLN A 679 4.38 8.83 40.60
CA GLN A 679 3.56 7.62 40.59
C GLN A 679 3.75 6.86 39.26
N THR A 680 3.80 5.53 39.33
CA THR A 680 3.73 4.64 38.18
C THR A 680 2.30 4.12 38.07
N ASN A 681 1.62 4.35 36.99
CA ASN A 681 0.26 3.89 36.76
C ASN A 681 0.28 2.49 36.15
N LEU A 682 -0.53 1.60 36.67
CA LEU A 682 -0.67 0.24 36.14
C LEU A 682 -2.13 -0.01 35.77
N ILE A 683 -2.34 -0.64 34.62
CA ILE A 683 -3.64 -1.15 34.19
C ILE A 683 -3.48 -2.60 33.82
N ALA A 684 -4.28 -3.48 34.43
CA ALA A 684 -4.36 -4.87 34.05
C ALA A 684 -5.50 -5.06 33.05
N LYS A 685 -5.22 -5.72 31.93
CA LYS A 685 -6.22 -6.08 30.93
C LYS A 685 -6.26 -7.58 30.79
N ALA A 686 -7.41 -8.16 31.09
CA ALA A 686 -7.61 -9.59 30.95
C ALA A 686 -7.69 -9.99 29.47
N GLN A 687 -7.16 -11.14 29.12
CA GLN A 687 -7.41 -11.81 27.87
C GLN A 687 -8.80 -12.48 27.87
N PRO A 688 -9.37 -12.78 26.71
CA PRO A 688 -10.66 -13.46 26.62
C PRO A 688 -10.66 -14.75 27.49
N GLY A 689 -11.71 -14.94 28.26
CA GLY A 689 -11.86 -16.05 29.19
C GLY A 689 -11.31 -15.83 30.58
N PHE A 690 -10.72 -14.66 30.84
CA PHE A 690 -10.21 -14.29 32.17
C PHE A 690 -10.82 -12.97 32.63
N ILE A 691 -10.80 -12.78 33.95
CA ILE A 691 -11.04 -11.50 34.62
C ILE A 691 -9.86 -11.19 35.55
N PHE A 692 -9.56 -9.90 35.69
CA PHE A 692 -8.57 -9.47 36.66
C PHE A 692 -9.09 -9.72 38.07
N ASP A 693 -8.24 -10.36 38.90
CA ASP A 693 -8.58 -10.65 40.32
C ASP A 693 -7.91 -9.65 41.27
N HIS A 694 -6.56 -9.54 41.22
CA HIS A 694 -5.84 -8.61 42.12
C HIS A 694 -4.39 -8.40 41.65
N TRP A 695 -3.74 -7.40 42.27
CA TRP A 695 -2.30 -7.19 42.18
C TRP A 695 -1.55 -7.82 43.34
N GLU A 696 -0.49 -8.59 43.09
CA GLU A 696 0.46 -9.12 44.08
C GLU A 696 1.79 -8.36 44.05
N TYR A 697 2.37 -8.14 45.22
CA TYR A 697 3.66 -7.52 45.45
C TYR A 697 4.57 -8.43 46.23
N ALA A 698 5.81 -8.71 45.78
CA ALA A 698 6.71 -9.65 46.41
C ALA A 698 7.46 -9.12 47.65
N ILE A 699 7.52 -7.80 47.86
CA ILE A 699 8.23 -7.16 49.00
C ILE A 699 7.37 -6.01 49.56
N GLY A 700 6.85 -6.21 50.76
CA GLY A 700 6.10 -5.22 51.51
C GLY A 700 5.13 -5.90 52.47
N PRO A 701 4.65 -5.26 53.56
CA PRO A 701 3.54 -5.82 54.28
C PRO A 701 2.37 -5.93 53.29
N MET A 702 1.86 -7.15 53.14
CA MET A 702 0.67 -7.40 52.34
C MET A 702 -0.44 -6.46 52.84
N GLY A 703 -0.53 -5.27 52.17
CA GLY A 703 -1.73 -4.46 52.19
C GLY A 703 -2.83 -5.28 51.53
N ALA A 704 -4.06 -4.98 51.86
CA ALA A 704 -5.21 -5.61 51.23
C ALA A 704 -5.00 -5.67 49.70
N ALA A 705 -5.26 -6.83 49.10
CA ALA A 705 -5.15 -7.02 47.66
C ALA A 705 -5.92 -5.89 46.96
N ILE A 706 -5.24 -5.21 46.06
CA ILE A 706 -5.89 -4.16 45.23
C ILE A 706 -6.68 -4.92 44.18
N ILE A 707 -7.99 -4.85 44.26
CA ILE A 707 -8.94 -5.56 43.42
C ILE A 707 -9.41 -4.73 42.21
N GLU A 708 -8.91 -3.47 42.07
CA GLU A 708 -9.17 -2.64 40.91
C GLU A 708 -8.12 -2.95 39.85
N ASP A 709 -8.53 -3.05 38.61
CA ASP A 709 -7.68 -3.28 37.44
C ASP A 709 -6.70 -2.12 37.21
N THR A 710 -6.99 -0.95 37.74
CA THR A 710 -6.13 0.26 37.71
C THR A 710 -5.46 0.48 39.03
N ASN A 711 -4.16 0.68 39.06
CA ASN A 711 -3.36 0.87 40.26
C ASN A 711 -2.33 1.99 40.11
N PHE A 712 -1.98 2.65 41.21
CA PHE A 712 -0.99 3.73 41.28
C PHE A 712 0.11 3.32 42.27
N LEU A 713 1.32 3.16 41.76
CA LEU A 713 2.44 2.65 42.55
C LEU A 713 3.45 3.76 42.82
N ASN A 714 3.85 3.92 44.10
CA ASN A 714 5.02 4.72 44.48
C ASN A 714 6.23 3.79 44.64
N ILE A 715 7.11 3.78 43.66
CA ILE A 715 8.30 2.95 43.66
C ILE A 715 9.34 3.51 44.64
N THR A 716 9.78 2.73 45.60
CA THR A 716 10.78 3.11 46.62
C THR A 716 11.95 2.14 46.73
N GLY A 717 11.96 1.08 45.94
CA GLY A 717 12.97 0.01 46.01
C GLY A 717 12.78 -0.99 44.86
N ILE A 718 13.36 -2.16 45.00
CA ILE A 718 13.15 -3.27 44.04
C ILE A 718 11.74 -3.81 44.23
N GLU A 719 10.98 -3.87 43.19
CA GLU A 719 9.59 -4.32 43.17
C GLU A 719 9.42 -5.52 42.24
N ASN A 720 8.57 -6.48 42.65
CA ASN A 720 8.05 -7.52 41.76
C ASN A 720 6.53 -7.45 41.82
N ILE A 721 5.92 -7.20 40.72
CA ILE A 721 4.50 -6.90 40.62
C ILE A 721 3.87 -7.93 39.68
N THR A 722 2.85 -8.63 40.17
CA THR A 722 2.13 -9.63 39.39
C THR A 722 0.66 -9.21 39.29
N ALA A 723 0.14 -9.09 38.07
CA ALA A 723 -1.30 -9.05 37.83
C ALA A 723 -1.82 -10.49 37.86
N VAL A 724 -2.75 -10.76 38.77
CA VAL A 724 -3.37 -12.08 38.90
C VAL A 724 -4.74 -12.03 38.23
N PHE A 725 -4.99 -13.02 37.40
CA PHE A 725 -6.24 -13.19 36.70
C PHE A 725 -6.87 -14.53 37.09
N VAL A 726 -8.18 -14.61 37.02
CA VAL A 726 -8.95 -15.84 37.23
C VAL A 726 -9.88 -16.05 36.03
N ALA A 727 -10.26 -17.28 35.83
CA ALA A 727 -11.17 -17.60 34.73
C ALA A 727 -12.52 -16.88 34.93
N ASP A 728 -12.97 -16.18 33.91
CA ASP A 728 -14.27 -15.50 33.90
C ASP A 728 -15.43 -16.50 33.77
N ASN A 729 -15.25 -17.49 32.89
CA ASN A 729 -16.10 -18.66 32.79
C ASN A 729 -15.16 -19.87 32.79
N PRO A 730 -15.33 -20.83 33.70
CA PRO A 730 -14.44 -21.98 33.76
C PRO A 730 -14.46 -22.85 32.47
N ASP A 731 -15.41 -22.66 31.57
CA ASP A 731 -15.57 -23.36 30.30
C ASP A 731 -16.27 -22.37 29.36
N LEU A 732 -15.47 -21.59 28.60
CA LEU A 732 -15.97 -20.43 27.83
C LEU A 732 -16.69 -20.82 26.54
N ASP A 733 -16.23 -21.83 25.84
CA ASP A 733 -16.78 -22.31 24.57
C ASP A 733 -17.74 -23.50 24.74
N GLY A 734 -17.76 -24.09 25.96
CA GLY A 734 -18.71 -25.15 26.33
C GLY A 734 -18.33 -26.53 25.81
N ASP A 735 -17.06 -26.78 25.54
CA ASP A 735 -16.55 -28.05 25.05
C ASP A 735 -16.37 -29.10 26.17
N GLY A 736 -16.31 -28.65 27.45
CA GLY A 736 -16.21 -29.49 28.63
C GLY A 736 -14.87 -29.41 29.35
N CYS A 737 -13.86 -28.73 28.79
CA CYS A 737 -12.61 -28.37 29.43
C CYS A 737 -12.73 -27.03 30.17
N LEU A 738 -11.89 -26.85 31.16
CA LEU A 738 -11.74 -25.55 31.80
C LEU A 738 -10.75 -24.71 30.99
N ASN A 739 -11.02 -23.42 30.82
CA ASN A 739 -10.11 -22.49 30.14
C ASN A 739 -8.66 -22.58 30.65
N VAL A 740 -8.45 -22.85 31.93
CA VAL A 740 -7.12 -23.00 32.53
C VAL A 740 -6.43 -24.28 32.07
N ASP A 741 -7.20 -25.31 31.82
CA ASP A 741 -6.69 -26.62 31.38
C ASP A 741 -6.32 -26.55 29.88
N GLU A 742 -7.14 -25.88 29.09
CA GLU A 742 -6.88 -25.60 27.69
C GLU A 742 -5.64 -24.74 27.47
N ILE A 743 -5.49 -23.64 28.23
CA ILE A 743 -4.26 -22.81 28.18
C ILE A 743 -3.03 -23.62 28.56
N SER A 744 -3.17 -24.52 29.54
CA SER A 744 -2.07 -25.38 29.95
C SER A 744 -1.70 -26.40 28.89
N ALA A 745 -2.67 -26.86 28.11
CA ALA A 745 -2.49 -27.76 26.99
C ALA A 745 -2.04 -27.03 25.71
N GLY A 746 -2.31 -25.71 25.61
CA GLY A 746 -1.95 -24.88 24.45
C GLY A 746 -3.09 -24.66 23.45
N THR A 747 -4.31 -25.11 23.77
CA THR A 747 -5.51 -24.90 22.97
C THR A 747 -6.17 -23.53 23.23
N LEU A 748 -7.21 -23.20 22.47
CA LEU A 748 -7.86 -21.89 22.51
C LEU A 748 -9.14 -21.92 23.35
N PRO A 749 -9.21 -21.30 24.56
CA PRO A 749 -10.36 -21.31 25.46
C PRO A 749 -11.67 -20.75 24.92
N ASN A 750 -11.73 -20.24 23.74
CA ASN A 750 -12.90 -19.70 23.09
C ASN A 750 -13.20 -20.38 21.75
N ASN A 751 -12.57 -21.49 21.48
CA ASN A 751 -12.75 -22.29 20.29
C ASN A 751 -12.79 -23.78 20.69
N PRO A 752 -13.96 -24.42 20.67
CA PRO A 752 -14.12 -25.78 21.17
C PRO A 752 -13.42 -26.88 20.33
N ASP A 753 -12.68 -26.50 19.31
CA ASP A 753 -12.02 -27.36 18.34
C ASP A 753 -10.87 -26.53 17.73
N THR A 754 -9.71 -26.56 18.36
CA THR A 754 -8.59 -25.65 18.07
C THR A 754 -7.93 -25.92 16.73
N ASP A 755 -7.81 -27.18 16.33
CA ASP A 755 -7.20 -27.60 15.05
C ASP A 755 -8.23 -27.70 13.89
N GLY A 756 -9.52 -27.68 14.23
CA GLY A 756 -10.62 -27.58 13.25
C GLY A 756 -10.98 -28.89 12.57
N ASP A 757 -10.72 -30.01 13.19
CA ASP A 757 -10.89 -31.36 12.64
C ASP A 757 -12.28 -31.95 12.90
N GLY A 758 -13.04 -31.37 13.86
CA GLY A 758 -14.40 -31.76 14.22
C GLY A 758 -14.50 -32.58 15.52
N GLN A 759 -13.39 -32.85 16.16
CA GLN A 759 -13.34 -33.29 17.55
C GLN A 759 -13.25 -32.04 18.44
N ASN A 760 -13.53 -32.14 19.73
CA ASN A 760 -13.37 -31.01 20.61
C ASN A 760 -12.09 -31.15 21.46
N ASP A 761 -11.48 -30.02 21.78
CA ASP A 761 -10.21 -29.96 22.52
C ASP A 761 -10.26 -30.81 23.78
N CYS A 762 -11.38 -30.80 24.51
CA CYS A 762 -11.53 -31.56 25.74
C CYS A 762 -11.54 -33.07 25.56
N ALA A 763 -12.01 -33.57 24.43
CA ALA A 763 -11.99 -34.98 24.11
C ALA A 763 -10.58 -35.46 23.79
N GLU A 764 -9.80 -34.61 23.19
CA GLU A 764 -8.44 -34.88 22.71
C GLU A 764 -7.37 -34.62 23.80
N ILE A 765 -7.50 -33.56 24.58
CA ILE A 765 -6.65 -33.35 25.78
C ILE A 765 -6.75 -34.54 26.74
N GLY A 766 -7.92 -35.12 26.88
CA GLY A 766 -8.17 -36.30 27.70
C GLY A 766 -8.35 -35.97 29.17
N ALA A 767 -8.18 -36.95 30.04
CA ALA A 767 -8.58 -36.85 31.45
C ALA A 767 -7.52 -36.17 32.37
N ASP A 768 -6.33 -35.91 31.90
CA ASP A 768 -5.23 -35.25 32.64
C ASP A 768 -4.64 -34.11 31.83
N PRO A 769 -5.15 -32.88 31.97
CA PRO A 769 -4.68 -31.71 31.20
C PRO A 769 -3.19 -31.37 31.46
N THR A 770 -2.56 -31.91 32.49
CA THR A 770 -1.13 -31.74 32.73
C THR A 770 -0.26 -32.72 31.94
N ASN A 771 -0.89 -33.70 31.32
CA ASN A 771 -0.26 -34.66 30.42
C ASN A 771 -1.25 -35.01 29.32
N PRO A 772 -1.55 -34.05 28.42
CA PRO A 772 -2.52 -34.24 27.34
C PRO A 772 -2.14 -35.41 26.43
N THR A 773 -3.12 -35.90 25.67
CA THR A 773 -2.90 -37.01 24.76
C THR A 773 -1.99 -36.55 23.63
N ASP A 774 -1.08 -37.44 23.24
CA ASP A 774 -0.14 -37.31 22.10
C ASP A 774 -0.05 -38.72 21.53
N SER A 775 -0.80 -38.96 20.44
CA SER A 775 -1.11 -40.31 19.94
C SER A 775 0.05 -40.95 19.22
N ASP A 776 0.91 -40.22 18.59
CA ASP A 776 2.05 -40.71 17.84
C ASP A 776 3.40 -40.46 18.54
N GLY A 777 3.46 -39.54 19.53
CA GLY A 777 4.61 -39.33 20.40
C GLY A 777 5.65 -38.37 19.85
N ASP A 778 5.29 -37.50 18.91
CA ASP A 778 6.18 -36.55 18.28
C ASP A 778 6.42 -35.27 19.09
N GLY A 779 5.55 -35.00 20.09
CA GLY A 779 5.63 -33.88 21.02
C GLY A 779 4.61 -32.77 20.78
N PHE A 780 3.78 -32.88 19.75
CA PHE A 780 2.53 -32.14 19.61
C PHE A 780 1.40 -32.99 20.25
N ILE A 781 0.35 -32.35 20.69
CA ILE A 781 -0.79 -33.06 21.30
C ILE A 781 -1.93 -33.20 20.31
N ASP A 782 -2.75 -34.25 20.45
CA ASP A 782 -3.87 -34.55 19.56
C ASP A 782 -4.76 -33.30 19.29
N ALA A 783 -5.06 -32.50 20.30
CA ALA A 783 -5.90 -31.29 20.20
C ALA A 783 -5.26 -30.11 19.39
N LEU A 784 -4.03 -30.26 18.91
CA LEU A 784 -3.35 -29.32 18.02
C LEU A 784 -2.99 -29.95 16.69
N GLU A 785 -3.31 -31.24 16.49
CA GLU A 785 -2.97 -32.01 15.32
C GLU A 785 -4.23 -32.69 14.75
N SER A 786 -4.58 -32.32 13.57
CA SER A 786 -5.83 -32.71 12.94
C SER A 786 -5.90 -34.19 12.58
N SER A 787 -6.91 -34.89 13.10
CA SER A 787 -7.25 -36.28 12.74
C SER A 787 -7.78 -36.44 11.31
N VAL A 788 -7.99 -35.33 10.58
CA VAL A 788 -8.52 -35.31 9.21
C VAL A 788 -7.56 -34.67 8.21
N THR A 789 -6.53 -33.97 8.66
CA THR A 789 -5.51 -33.36 7.82
C THR A 789 -4.31 -34.30 7.70
N ASP A 790 -3.87 -34.51 6.51
CA ASP A 790 -2.67 -35.22 6.09
C ASP A 790 -1.79 -34.21 5.38
N THR A 791 -0.75 -33.71 6.06
CA THR A 791 0.00 -32.53 5.63
C THR A 791 0.98 -32.83 4.52
N ASP A 792 1.60 -34.01 4.53
CA ASP A 792 2.58 -34.43 3.53
C ASP A 792 2.00 -35.40 2.49
N GLY A 793 0.75 -35.91 2.74
CA GLY A 793 -0.02 -36.69 1.80
C GLY A 793 0.39 -38.17 1.73
N ASP A 794 1.02 -38.67 2.79
CA ASP A 794 1.45 -40.08 2.87
C ASP A 794 0.29 -41.05 3.13
N GLY A 795 -0.88 -40.54 3.54
CA GLY A 795 -2.09 -41.29 3.81
C GLY A 795 -2.31 -41.56 5.31
N VAL A 796 -1.49 -41.02 6.19
CA VAL A 796 -1.66 -40.97 7.63
C VAL A 796 -1.99 -39.52 8.03
N ASN A 797 -2.97 -39.32 8.87
CA ASN A 797 -3.34 -37.97 9.32
C ASN A 797 -2.39 -37.50 10.41
N ASN A 798 -2.22 -36.19 10.53
CA ASN A 798 -1.24 -35.55 11.41
C ASN A 798 -1.25 -36.09 12.85
N GLU A 799 -2.43 -36.29 13.46
CA GLU A 799 -2.61 -36.85 14.81
C GLU A 799 -1.99 -38.26 15.02
N ALA A 800 -1.76 -38.99 13.93
CA ALA A 800 -1.23 -40.35 13.98
C ALA A 800 0.11 -40.50 13.23
N ASP A 801 0.68 -39.38 12.76
CA ASP A 801 1.89 -39.35 11.96
C ASP A 801 3.06 -38.73 12.74
N PRO A 802 4.03 -39.57 13.20
CA PRO A 802 5.18 -39.08 13.95
C PRO A 802 6.10 -38.10 13.22
N ALA A 803 5.79 -37.73 11.98
CA ALA A 803 6.59 -36.80 11.22
C ALA A 803 5.76 -36.07 10.13
N ASN A 804 4.79 -35.29 10.50
CA ASN A 804 3.80 -34.52 9.72
C ASN A 804 4.26 -33.85 8.40
N SER A 805 5.54 -33.81 8.14
CA SER A 805 6.14 -33.20 6.94
C SER A 805 7.11 -34.12 6.19
N ASP A 806 7.20 -35.40 6.59
CA ASP A 806 8.06 -36.40 5.94
C ASP A 806 7.25 -37.56 5.39
N PRO A 807 6.84 -37.52 4.12
CA PRO A 807 5.94 -38.50 3.52
C PRO A 807 6.52 -39.93 3.46
N CYS A 808 7.73 -40.16 3.97
CA CYS A 808 8.33 -41.50 4.06
C CYS A 808 8.21 -42.08 5.49
N VAL A 809 7.62 -41.41 6.40
CA VAL A 809 7.33 -41.83 7.77
C VAL A 809 5.81 -41.79 7.99
N PRO A 810 5.18 -42.84 8.49
CA PRO A 810 5.75 -44.11 8.95
C PRO A 810 5.97 -45.17 7.88
N SER A 811 5.76 -44.89 6.59
CA SER A 811 5.88 -45.90 5.52
C SER A 811 6.63 -45.41 4.28
N ASN A 812 7.68 -46.07 3.89
CA ASN A 812 8.42 -45.82 2.64
C ASN A 812 7.65 -46.18 1.35
N THR A 813 6.42 -46.61 1.43
CA THR A 813 5.51 -46.86 0.30
C THR A 813 4.27 -45.98 0.36
N ALA A 814 4.36 -44.88 1.12
CA ALA A 814 3.33 -43.83 1.13
C ALA A 814 3.29 -43.12 -0.25
N PRO A 815 2.11 -42.63 -0.67
CA PRO A 815 1.92 -42.10 -2.03
C PRO A 815 2.88 -41.02 -2.46
N ASN A 816 3.31 -40.17 -1.53
CA ASN A 816 4.17 -39.01 -1.78
C ASN A 816 5.64 -39.22 -1.33
N CYS A 817 6.02 -40.42 -0.89
CA CYS A 817 7.39 -40.77 -0.49
C CYS A 817 8.29 -40.97 -1.72
N ASP A 818 9.40 -40.25 -1.77
CA ASP A 818 10.53 -40.45 -2.68
C ASP A 818 11.64 -41.17 -1.91
N PHE A 819 11.60 -42.50 -1.93
CA PHE A 819 12.42 -43.33 -1.03
C PHE A 819 13.86 -43.56 -1.52
N ASP A 820 14.09 -43.64 -2.82
CA ASP A 820 15.44 -43.85 -3.39
C ASP A 820 16.09 -42.53 -3.84
N GLY A 821 15.36 -41.39 -3.71
CA GLY A 821 15.88 -40.04 -3.88
C GLY A 821 16.16 -39.63 -5.32
N ASP A 822 15.45 -40.27 -6.26
CA ASP A 822 15.63 -39.99 -7.68
C ASP A 822 14.79 -38.81 -8.21
N GLY A 823 13.81 -38.37 -7.41
CA GLY A 823 12.92 -37.24 -7.70
C GLY A 823 11.50 -37.64 -8.10
N LEU A 824 11.18 -38.96 -8.13
CA LEU A 824 9.82 -39.46 -8.24
C LEU A 824 9.30 -39.94 -6.89
N THR A 825 8.05 -39.71 -6.63
CA THR A 825 7.36 -40.23 -5.45
C THR A 825 6.86 -41.65 -5.74
N TYR A 826 6.63 -42.44 -4.70
CA TYR A 826 6.08 -43.80 -4.85
C TYR A 826 4.84 -43.86 -5.77
N SER A 827 3.96 -42.88 -5.70
CA SER A 827 2.80 -42.75 -6.60
C SER A 827 3.19 -42.48 -8.04
N GLU A 828 4.19 -41.68 -8.27
CA GLU A 828 4.69 -41.32 -9.60
C GLU A 828 5.44 -42.49 -10.21
N GLU A 829 6.19 -43.22 -9.42
CA GLU A 829 6.83 -44.46 -9.87
C GLU A 829 5.82 -45.54 -10.23
N VAL A 830 4.82 -45.75 -9.39
CA VAL A 830 3.71 -46.70 -9.72
C VAL A 830 2.99 -46.25 -11.00
N LEU A 831 2.85 -44.93 -11.22
CA LEU A 831 2.20 -44.39 -12.42
C LEU A 831 3.08 -44.53 -13.66
N ASN A 832 4.37 -44.32 -13.53
CA ASN A 832 5.36 -44.45 -14.62
C ASN A 832 5.80 -45.89 -14.83
N GLY A 833 5.54 -46.80 -13.86
CA GLY A 833 5.91 -48.19 -13.90
C GLY A 833 7.35 -48.46 -13.48
N THR A 834 7.99 -47.45 -12.86
CA THR A 834 9.36 -47.53 -12.34
C THR A 834 9.42 -48.20 -10.97
N ASN A 835 10.60 -48.46 -10.44
CA ASN A 835 10.79 -49.27 -9.23
C ASN A 835 11.26 -48.38 -8.04
N TYR A 836 10.40 -48.07 -7.12
CA TYR A 836 10.52 -47.15 -5.98
C TYR A 836 11.74 -47.39 -5.05
N ASP A 837 12.49 -48.44 -5.20
CA ASP A 837 13.74 -48.71 -4.47
C ASP A 837 14.97 -48.82 -5.41
N ASN A 838 14.84 -48.34 -6.68
CA ASN A 838 15.90 -48.35 -7.66
C ASN A 838 15.81 -47.13 -8.60
N SER A 839 16.59 -46.16 -8.38
CA SER A 839 16.61 -44.86 -9.06
C SER A 839 16.97 -44.87 -10.58
N ASP A 840 17.10 -46.04 -11.23
CA ASP A 840 17.41 -46.21 -12.66
C ASP A 840 16.82 -47.57 -13.08
N THR A 841 15.54 -47.55 -13.47
CA THR A 841 14.75 -48.79 -13.65
C THR A 841 15.14 -49.59 -14.89
N ASP A 842 15.46 -48.91 -16.00
CA ASP A 842 15.77 -49.57 -17.28
C ASP A 842 17.28 -49.80 -17.48
N GLY A 843 18.13 -49.17 -16.66
CA GLY A 843 19.56 -49.43 -16.59
C GLY A 843 20.41 -48.77 -17.67
N ASP A 844 19.89 -47.68 -18.26
CA ASP A 844 20.57 -46.93 -19.31
C ASP A 844 21.62 -45.95 -18.77
N GLY A 845 21.59 -45.64 -17.46
CA GLY A 845 22.50 -44.76 -16.72
C GLY A 845 21.97 -43.37 -16.45
N LEU A 846 20.71 -43.08 -16.72
CA LEU A 846 19.94 -41.92 -16.23
C LEU A 846 19.04 -42.40 -15.09
N ASN A 847 18.69 -41.52 -14.17
CA ASN A 847 17.73 -41.85 -13.12
C ASN A 847 16.31 -41.62 -13.62
N ASP A 848 15.35 -42.46 -13.19
CA ASP A 848 13.95 -42.43 -13.60
C ASP A 848 13.33 -41.00 -13.48
N GLY A 849 13.56 -40.33 -12.36
CA GLY A 849 13.10 -38.94 -12.15
C GLY A 849 13.76 -37.90 -13.06
N VAL A 850 15.00 -38.12 -13.46
CA VAL A 850 15.68 -37.29 -14.46
C VAL A 850 15.09 -37.50 -15.84
N GLU A 851 14.75 -38.75 -16.18
CA GLU A 851 14.15 -39.10 -17.45
C GLU A 851 12.74 -38.57 -17.58
N VAL A 852 11.90 -38.80 -16.61
CA VAL A 852 10.54 -38.19 -16.55
C VAL A 852 10.60 -36.67 -16.63
N THR A 853 11.57 -36.02 -15.96
CA THR A 853 11.74 -34.54 -16.02
C THR A 853 12.22 -34.06 -17.37
N ASN A 854 13.08 -34.81 -18.03
CA ASN A 854 13.63 -34.47 -19.35
C ASN A 854 12.71 -34.88 -20.50
N GLY A 855 11.67 -35.68 -20.20
CA GLY A 855 10.72 -36.20 -21.17
C GLY A 855 11.23 -37.42 -21.93
N SER A 856 12.23 -38.16 -21.42
CA SER A 856 12.63 -39.52 -21.85
C SER A 856 11.79 -40.56 -21.10
N ASP A 857 11.71 -41.72 -21.66
CA ASP A 857 10.91 -42.87 -21.12
C ASP A 857 11.78 -43.68 -20.15
N PRO A 858 11.55 -43.67 -18.84
CA PRO A 858 12.35 -44.37 -17.84
C PRO A 858 12.23 -45.89 -17.87
N LEU A 859 11.56 -46.46 -18.88
CA LEU A 859 11.42 -47.87 -19.13
C LEU A 859 11.94 -48.26 -20.51
N ASP A 860 12.44 -47.32 -21.32
CA ASP A 860 12.94 -47.50 -22.67
C ASP A 860 14.41 -47.15 -22.79
N PRO A 861 15.33 -48.08 -22.71
CA PRO A 861 16.77 -47.85 -22.85
C PRO A 861 17.20 -47.35 -24.25
N CYS A 862 16.25 -46.94 -25.08
CA CYS A 862 16.48 -46.29 -26.38
C CYS A 862 16.23 -44.75 -26.34
N ASP A 863 15.63 -44.22 -25.29
CA ASP A 863 15.36 -42.79 -25.10
C ASP A 863 16.34 -42.25 -24.01
N PRO A 864 17.17 -41.24 -24.27
CA PRO A 864 17.12 -40.26 -25.36
C PRO A 864 18.07 -40.52 -26.56
N ASP A 865 18.58 -41.72 -26.79
CA ASP A 865 19.51 -41.99 -27.93
C ASP A 865 18.90 -42.84 -29.05
N ASP A 866 18.27 -42.17 -29.99
CA ASP A 866 17.47 -42.67 -31.14
C ASP A 866 18.29 -43.33 -32.24
N SER A 867 19.43 -43.91 -31.95
CA SER A 867 20.34 -44.49 -32.97
C SER A 867 20.15 -45.97 -33.30
N SER A 868 19.22 -46.68 -32.61
CA SER A 868 18.91 -48.06 -32.86
C SER A 868 17.81 -48.26 -33.93
N GLN A 869 17.83 -49.37 -34.61
CA GLN A 869 16.97 -49.67 -35.78
C GLN A 869 15.51 -49.97 -35.40
N ASP A 870 15.21 -50.17 -34.14
CA ASP A 870 13.85 -50.43 -33.61
C ASP A 870 13.06 -49.17 -33.23
N CYS A 871 13.69 -47.99 -33.28
CA CYS A 871 13.11 -46.69 -32.90
C CYS A 871 12.56 -45.85 -34.08
N GLN A 872 12.29 -46.42 -35.24
CA GLN A 872 11.94 -45.67 -36.48
C GLN A 872 10.63 -46.10 -37.15
N ILE A 873 9.58 -46.36 -36.44
CA ILE A 873 8.28 -46.76 -37.01
C ILE A 873 7.32 -45.53 -36.96
N ASP A 874 6.63 -45.28 -38.09
CA ASP A 874 5.56 -44.26 -38.24
C ASP A 874 4.30 -45.00 -38.73
N THR A 875 3.30 -45.16 -37.86
CA THR A 875 2.15 -46.06 -38.08
C THR A 875 0.99 -45.40 -38.83
N ASP A 876 0.72 -44.07 -38.66
CA ASP A 876 -0.39 -43.39 -39.34
C ASP A 876 0.06 -42.49 -40.51
N ASN A 877 1.37 -42.40 -40.75
CA ASN A 877 2.02 -41.73 -41.89
C ASN A 877 1.74 -40.20 -41.94
N ASP A 878 1.73 -39.54 -40.79
CA ASP A 878 1.56 -38.09 -40.69
C ASP A 878 2.92 -37.33 -40.72
N GLY A 879 4.04 -38.06 -40.59
CA GLY A 879 5.41 -37.58 -40.65
C GLY A 879 6.15 -37.52 -39.31
N LEU A 880 5.51 -38.00 -38.22
CA LEU A 880 6.13 -38.29 -36.93
C LEU A 880 6.34 -39.81 -36.81
N THR A 881 7.31 -40.27 -36.06
CA THR A 881 7.47 -41.70 -35.73
C THR A 881 6.62 -42.01 -34.49
N ASP A 882 6.19 -43.29 -34.35
CA ASP A 882 5.42 -43.75 -33.19
C ASP A 882 6.13 -43.42 -31.87
N ALA A 883 7.45 -43.41 -31.83
CA ALA A 883 8.27 -43.00 -30.70
C ALA A 883 8.25 -41.45 -30.49
N GLN A 884 8.24 -40.64 -31.56
CA GLN A 884 8.10 -39.20 -31.48
C GLN A 884 6.70 -38.77 -31.01
N GLU A 885 5.68 -39.52 -31.43
CA GLU A 885 4.30 -39.28 -31.02
C GLU A 885 4.04 -39.69 -29.57
N ALA A 886 4.68 -40.73 -29.07
CA ALA A 886 4.62 -41.15 -27.67
C ALA A 886 5.18 -40.06 -26.71
N VAL A 887 6.11 -39.26 -27.17
CA VAL A 887 6.68 -38.11 -26.42
C VAL A 887 5.87 -36.82 -26.61
N LEU A 888 5.19 -36.70 -27.76
CA LEU A 888 4.21 -35.66 -28.02
C LEU A 888 2.86 -36.15 -27.53
N CYS A 889 1.97 -35.27 -27.13
CA CYS A 889 0.61 -35.67 -26.71
C CYS A 889 -0.24 -36.26 -27.86
N THR A 890 0.35 -36.63 -28.97
CA THR A 890 -0.28 -37.13 -30.19
C THR A 890 -0.49 -38.65 -30.16
N SER A 891 -1.28 -39.16 -31.05
CA SER A 891 -1.67 -40.59 -31.08
C SER A 891 -1.06 -41.34 -32.28
N PRO A 892 -0.21 -42.34 -32.09
CA PRO A 892 0.46 -43.09 -33.18
C PRO A 892 -0.46 -43.78 -34.21
N VAL A 893 -1.76 -43.54 -34.17
CA VAL A 893 -2.77 -44.11 -35.05
C VAL A 893 -3.84 -43.10 -35.49
N ILE A 894 -3.64 -41.79 -35.22
CA ILE A 894 -4.59 -40.70 -35.54
C ILE A 894 -3.80 -39.44 -35.97
N ALA A 895 -3.71 -39.19 -37.23
CA ALA A 895 -2.90 -38.16 -37.88
C ALA A 895 -3.33 -36.70 -37.62
N ASP A 896 -4.33 -36.43 -36.80
CA ASP A 896 -4.86 -35.09 -36.35
C ASP A 896 -5.49 -35.32 -34.98
N THR A 897 -4.68 -35.26 -33.94
CA THR A 897 -5.05 -35.70 -32.58
C THR A 897 -6.02 -34.73 -31.88
N ASP A 898 -5.94 -33.44 -32.11
CA ASP A 898 -6.81 -32.43 -31.44
C ASP A 898 -8.04 -32.08 -32.27
N GLY A 899 -8.12 -32.47 -33.53
CA GLY A 899 -9.27 -32.34 -34.37
C GLY A 899 -9.52 -30.93 -34.92
N ASP A 900 -8.50 -30.09 -34.99
CA ASP A 900 -8.61 -28.70 -35.52
C ASP A 900 -8.52 -28.65 -37.05
N GLY A 901 -8.12 -29.73 -37.72
CA GLY A 901 -8.06 -29.90 -39.16
C GLY A 901 -6.67 -29.77 -39.77
N ILE A 902 -5.61 -29.71 -38.97
CA ILE A 902 -4.20 -29.78 -39.36
C ILE A 902 -3.62 -31.11 -38.83
N ASN A 903 -2.77 -31.79 -39.54
CA ASN A 903 -2.15 -33.05 -39.08
C ASN A 903 -1.03 -32.77 -38.08
N ASP A 904 -0.83 -33.63 -37.09
CA ASP A 904 0.12 -33.52 -35.99
C ASP A 904 1.54 -33.22 -36.49
N GLY A 905 2.02 -33.92 -37.48
CA GLY A 905 3.34 -33.71 -38.09
C GLY A 905 3.49 -32.39 -38.85
N ASP A 906 2.40 -31.87 -39.45
CA ASP A 906 2.39 -30.56 -40.08
C ASP A 906 2.38 -29.43 -39.03
N GLU A 907 1.76 -29.65 -37.87
CA GLU A 907 1.75 -28.69 -36.74
C GLU A 907 3.09 -28.61 -36.05
N VAL A 908 3.72 -29.72 -35.75
CA VAL A 908 5.08 -29.79 -35.17
C VAL A 908 6.08 -29.10 -36.12
N THR A 909 5.96 -29.31 -37.44
CA THR A 909 6.80 -28.65 -38.44
C THR A 909 6.54 -27.14 -38.50
N ALA A 910 5.30 -26.70 -38.30
CA ALA A 910 4.90 -25.28 -38.29
C ALA A 910 5.20 -24.61 -36.97
N GLY A 911 5.48 -25.34 -35.88
CA GLY A 911 5.70 -24.84 -34.52
C GLY A 911 4.40 -24.50 -33.81
N SER A 912 3.26 -25.09 -34.22
CA SER A 912 2.00 -25.10 -33.49
C SER A 912 1.93 -26.30 -32.53
N ASP A 913 0.97 -26.30 -31.61
CA ASP A 913 0.82 -27.40 -30.63
C ASP A 913 -0.22 -28.39 -31.13
N PRO A 914 0.18 -29.63 -31.48
CA PRO A 914 -0.68 -30.63 -32.12
C PRO A 914 -1.73 -31.23 -31.15
N CYS A 915 -1.86 -30.72 -29.97
CA CYS A 915 -2.82 -31.14 -28.96
C CYS A 915 -3.66 -30.00 -28.39
N ASP A 916 -3.49 -28.80 -28.90
CA ASP A 916 -4.27 -27.61 -28.48
C ASP A 916 -5.09 -27.09 -29.66
N PRO A 917 -6.38 -27.44 -29.78
CA PRO A 917 -7.26 -26.97 -30.86
C PRO A 917 -7.45 -25.44 -30.89
N CYS A 918 -6.69 -24.73 -30.09
CA CYS A 918 -6.61 -23.26 -30.01
C CYS A 918 -5.31 -22.69 -30.60
N ASN A 919 -4.40 -23.52 -31.03
CA ASN A 919 -3.12 -23.16 -31.64
C ASN A 919 -2.99 -23.83 -33.02
N PRO A 920 -3.01 -23.07 -34.15
CA PRO A 920 -2.88 -21.60 -34.23
C PRO A 920 -4.18 -20.76 -34.22
N ASN A 921 -5.34 -21.33 -33.96
CA ASN A 921 -6.64 -20.67 -34.09
C ASN A 921 -7.31 -20.30 -32.75
N ASN A 922 -7.09 -19.11 -32.26
CA ASN A 922 -7.48 -18.61 -30.92
C ASN A 922 -8.93 -18.03 -30.88
N SER A 923 -9.97 -18.75 -31.31
CA SER A 923 -11.33 -18.19 -31.47
C SER A 923 -12.44 -18.80 -30.59
N GLY A 924 -12.17 -19.72 -29.67
CA GLY A 924 -13.15 -20.39 -28.81
C GLY A 924 -13.17 -19.90 -27.34
N LEU A 925 -14.28 -20.16 -26.61
CA LEU A 925 -14.40 -19.88 -25.17
C LEU A 925 -13.44 -20.72 -24.30
N ASP A 926 -12.98 -21.84 -24.82
CA ASP A 926 -12.03 -22.74 -24.13
C ASP A 926 -10.58 -22.26 -24.21
N CYS A 927 -10.31 -21.18 -24.96
CA CYS A 927 -8.98 -20.62 -25.18
C CYS A 927 -8.61 -19.48 -24.22
N ILE A 928 -9.42 -19.18 -23.19
CA ILE A 928 -9.15 -18.16 -22.20
C ILE A 928 -8.07 -18.64 -21.22
N THR A 929 -7.00 -17.86 -21.06
CA THR A 929 -5.96 -18.12 -20.06
C THR A 929 -6.02 -17.07 -18.94
N GLY A 930 -5.59 -17.45 -17.72
CA GLY A 930 -5.56 -16.57 -16.57
C GLY A 930 -6.78 -16.67 -15.67
N LEU A 931 -6.84 -15.80 -14.66
CA LEU A 931 -7.89 -15.74 -13.66
C LEU A 931 -8.49 -14.34 -13.65
N HIS A 932 -9.83 -14.26 -13.70
CA HIS A 932 -10.55 -13.01 -13.52
C HIS A 932 -11.40 -13.08 -12.25
N ILE A 933 -11.15 -12.15 -11.33
CA ILE A 933 -11.83 -12.04 -10.04
C ILE A 933 -12.68 -10.76 -10.05
N PRO A 934 -14.04 -10.86 -10.07
CA PRO A 934 -14.89 -9.68 -10.04
C PRO A 934 -14.79 -8.91 -8.72
N THR A 935 -14.93 -7.59 -8.78
CA THR A 935 -14.81 -6.72 -7.61
C THR A 935 -16.13 -6.42 -6.90
N ALA A 936 -17.28 -6.80 -7.49
CA ALA A 936 -18.60 -6.55 -6.88
C ALA A 936 -19.67 -7.54 -7.36
N PHE A 937 -20.70 -7.77 -6.54
CA PHE A 937 -21.91 -8.50 -6.92
C PHE A 937 -23.13 -8.07 -6.08
N SER A 938 -24.34 -8.41 -6.54
CA SER A 938 -25.58 -8.07 -5.87
C SER A 938 -26.57 -9.26 -5.87
N PRO A 939 -26.75 -9.94 -4.74
CA PRO A 939 -27.67 -11.09 -4.63
C PRO A 939 -29.13 -10.78 -4.96
N THR A 940 -29.55 -9.52 -4.90
CA THR A 940 -30.93 -9.06 -5.14
C THR A 940 -31.17 -8.47 -6.52
N SER A 941 -30.15 -8.41 -7.40
CA SER A 941 -30.28 -7.85 -8.74
C SER A 941 -31.08 -8.74 -9.66
N ASN A 942 -32.32 -8.30 -10.00
CA ASN A 942 -33.14 -8.93 -11.02
C ASN A 942 -32.94 -8.33 -12.44
N ASN A 943 -32.04 -7.36 -12.62
CA ASN A 943 -31.81 -6.61 -13.86
C ASN A 943 -30.34 -6.65 -14.26
N GLY A 944 -29.88 -7.77 -14.80
CA GLY A 944 -28.53 -7.92 -15.33
C GLY A 944 -28.32 -9.28 -15.96
N PRO A 945 -27.18 -9.56 -16.61
CA PRO A 945 -26.86 -10.92 -17.01
C PRO A 945 -27.00 -11.84 -15.80
N ALA A 946 -27.60 -13.02 -15.97
CA ALA A 946 -27.96 -13.99 -14.92
C ALA A 946 -26.80 -14.47 -14.00
N GLN A 947 -25.63 -13.87 -14.13
CA GLN A 947 -24.39 -14.21 -13.44
C GLN A 947 -24.03 -13.25 -12.29
N ASN A 948 -24.74 -12.14 -12.07
CA ASN A 948 -24.39 -11.16 -11.02
C ASN A 948 -25.12 -11.36 -9.69
N ASN A 949 -26.00 -12.34 -9.59
CA ASN A 949 -26.75 -12.65 -8.36
C ASN A 949 -26.01 -13.59 -7.40
N VAL A 950 -24.89 -14.12 -7.83
CA VAL A 950 -23.93 -14.87 -7.01
C VAL A 950 -22.52 -14.41 -7.36
N TYR A 951 -21.64 -14.42 -6.38
CA TYR A 951 -20.24 -14.13 -6.61
C TYR A 951 -19.51 -15.40 -7.08
N SER A 952 -18.89 -15.31 -8.25
CA SER A 952 -18.07 -16.37 -8.84
C SER A 952 -16.89 -15.75 -9.59
N ILE A 953 -15.86 -16.56 -9.83
CA ILE A 953 -14.67 -16.18 -10.62
C ILE A 953 -14.71 -16.83 -12.00
N ILE A 954 -13.90 -16.30 -12.93
CA ILE A 954 -13.66 -16.95 -14.22
C ILE A 954 -12.22 -17.43 -14.21
N ALA A 955 -12.04 -18.76 -14.16
CA ALA A 955 -10.72 -19.40 -14.17
C ALA A 955 -10.46 -20.00 -15.55
N GLY A 956 -9.40 -19.53 -16.19
CA GLY A 956 -8.97 -20.03 -17.51
C GLY A 956 -8.35 -21.41 -17.46
N LYS A 957 -8.02 -21.96 -18.64
CA LYS A 957 -7.49 -23.34 -18.78
C LYS A 957 -6.18 -23.57 -18.02
N ASN A 958 -5.35 -22.53 -17.88
CA ASN A 958 -4.08 -22.62 -17.19
C ASN A 958 -4.17 -22.50 -15.64
N VAL A 959 -5.35 -22.40 -15.05
CA VAL A 959 -5.54 -22.49 -13.60
C VAL A 959 -5.71 -23.96 -13.23
N SER A 960 -4.76 -24.55 -12.49
CA SER A 960 -4.85 -25.95 -12.06
C SER A 960 -5.71 -26.12 -10.81
N SER A 961 -5.50 -25.30 -9.79
CA SER A 961 -6.30 -25.30 -8.56
C SER A 961 -6.44 -23.89 -8.01
N ILE A 962 -7.43 -23.68 -7.15
CA ILE A 962 -7.66 -22.43 -6.45
C ILE A 962 -8.29 -22.71 -5.09
N GLU A 963 -7.75 -22.05 -4.06
CA GLU A 963 -8.40 -21.88 -2.77
C GLU A 963 -8.82 -20.42 -2.65
N PHE A 964 -10.11 -20.17 -2.43
CA PHE A 964 -10.66 -18.81 -2.39
C PHE A 964 -11.39 -18.58 -1.08
N THR A 965 -10.93 -17.62 -0.29
CA THR A 965 -11.51 -17.28 1.03
C THR A 965 -11.96 -15.82 1.04
N ILE A 966 -13.16 -15.56 1.58
CA ILE A 966 -13.71 -14.21 1.73
C ILE A 966 -13.82 -13.88 3.23
N PHE A 967 -13.40 -12.68 3.61
CA PHE A 967 -13.38 -12.19 4.98
C PHE A 967 -14.28 -10.95 5.12
N ASP A 968 -14.92 -10.80 6.27
CA ASP A 968 -15.59 -9.56 6.65
C ASP A 968 -14.56 -8.48 7.08
N ARG A 969 -15.05 -7.28 7.39
CA ARG A 969 -14.19 -6.14 7.82
C ARG A 969 -13.48 -6.37 9.16
N TRP A 970 -13.82 -7.39 9.90
CA TRP A 970 -13.16 -7.77 11.17
C TRP A 970 -12.22 -8.96 11.03
N GLY A 971 -12.04 -9.46 9.80
CA GLY A 971 -11.15 -10.59 9.50
C GLY A 971 -11.79 -11.97 9.64
N ASN A 972 -13.09 -12.07 9.96
CA ASN A 972 -13.76 -13.37 10.04
C ASN A 972 -13.98 -13.95 8.65
N LYS A 973 -13.68 -15.23 8.46
CA LYS A 973 -13.97 -15.94 7.21
C LYS A 973 -15.48 -16.11 7.04
N VAL A 974 -16.03 -15.61 5.95
CA VAL A 974 -17.47 -15.69 5.63
C VAL A 974 -17.78 -16.63 4.48
N PHE A 975 -16.77 -17.04 3.71
CA PHE A 975 -16.90 -18.01 2.63
C PHE A 975 -15.55 -18.61 2.26
N ILE A 976 -15.52 -19.93 1.98
CA ILE A 976 -14.34 -20.64 1.51
C ILE A 976 -14.76 -21.54 0.34
N ALA A 977 -13.95 -21.62 -0.69
CA ALA A 977 -14.08 -22.52 -1.83
C ALA A 977 -12.74 -23.05 -2.31
N ASN A 978 -12.63 -24.38 -2.48
CA ASN A 978 -11.46 -25.07 -2.99
C ASN A 978 -11.73 -25.64 -4.39
N SER A 979 -12.45 -24.90 -5.21
CA SER A 979 -12.83 -25.29 -6.58
C SER A 979 -12.77 -24.10 -7.51
N LYS A 980 -12.38 -24.32 -8.74
CA LYS A 980 -12.41 -23.29 -9.82
C LYS A 980 -13.85 -22.79 -10.11
N VAL A 981 -14.86 -23.58 -9.77
CA VAL A 981 -16.27 -23.23 -9.96
C VAL A 981 -16.92 -23.19 -8.59
N PHE A 982 -17.32 -22.02 -8.16
CA PHE A 982 -18.07 -21.79 -6.92
C PHE A 982 -19.06 -20.63 -7.09
N ALA A 983 -20.01 -20.53 -6.19
CA ALA A 983 -20.97 -19.43 -6.14
C ALA A 983 -21.23 -19.05 -4.67
N TRP A 984 -20.88 -17.83 -4.28
CA TRP A 984 -21.27 -17.26 -2.98
C TRP A 984 -22.48 -16.36 -3.15
N ASP A 985 -23.52 -16.63 -2.41
CA ASP A 985 -24.81 -15.92 -2.45
C ASP A 985 -24.88 -14.70 -1.52
N GLY A 986 -23.76 -14.31 -0.88
CA GLY A 986 -23.73 -13.22 0.09
C GLY A 986 -24.30 -13.57 1.46
N ASN A 987 -24.42 -14.87 1.79
CA ASN A 987 -24.86 -15.35 3.10
C ASN A 987 -23.70 -16.04 3.84
N TYR A 988 -23.76 -16.01 5.18
CA TYR A 988 -22.88 -16.76 6.07
C TYR A 988 -23.71 -17.43 7.17
N ASN A 989 -23.55 -18.73 7.35
CA ASN A 989 -24.30 -19.53 8.31
C ASN A 989 -25.85 -19.32 8.22
N GLY A 990 -26.35 -19.22 6.98
CA GLY A 990 -27.77 -19.01 6.72
C GLY A 990 -28.31 -17.62 7.05
N LYS A 991 -27.45 -16.66 7.34
CA LYS A 991 -27.79 -15.25 7.56
C LYS A 991 -27.19 -14.38 6.46
N GLU A 992 -27.93 -13.35 6.10
CA GLU A 992 -27.47 -12.38 5.13
C GLU A 992 -26.28 -11.59 5.68
N CYS A 993 -25.16 -11.58 4.93
CA CYS A 993 -24.02 -10.71 5.19
C CYS A 993 -24.40 -9.23 4.98
N VAL A 994 -23.85 -8.34 5.78
CA VAL A 994 -24.13 -6.89 5.70
C VAL A 994 -23.57 -6.34 4.39
N THR A 995 -24.29 -5.45 3.72
CA THR A 995 -23.81 -4.72 2.55
C THR A 995 -22.53 -3.96 2.89
N GLY A 996 -21.51 -4.06 2.04
CA GLY A 996 -20.22 -3.42 2.28
C GLY A 996 -19.06 -4.14 1.59
N ILE A 997 -17.85 -3.75 1.95
CA ILE A 997 -16.62 -4.29 1.41
C ILE A 997 -16.19 -5.52 2.22
N TYR A 998 -15.82 -6.57 1.51
CA TYR A 998 -15.26 -7.82 2.02
C TYR A 998 -13.88 -8.03 1.40
N ALA A 999 -12.90 -8.46 2.18
CA ALA A 999 -11.61 -8.84 1.64
C ALA A 999 -11.65 -10.28 1.11
N TYR A 1000 -10.86 -10.59 0.09
CA TYR A 1000 -10.62 -11.98 -0.31
C TYR A 1000 -9.14 -12.30 -0.34
N ARG A 1001 -8.84 -13.58 -0.17
CA ARG A 1001 -7.54 -14.19 -0.45
C ARG A 1001 -7.75 -15.38 -1.36
N ALA A 1002 -7.05 -15.41 -2.48
CA ALA A 1002 -7.04 -16.53 -3.40
C ALA A 1002 -5.62 -17.11 -3.49
N VAL A 1003 -5.46 -18.38 -3.20
CA VAL A 1003 -4.23 -19.12 -3.50
C VAL A 1003 -4.48 -19.86 -4.80
N VAL A 1004 -3.68 -19.59 -5.81
CA VAL A 1004 -3.93 -20.07 -7.19
C VAL A 1004 -2.69 -20.79 -7.70
N LYS A 1005 -2.88 -21.99 -8.18
CA LYS A 1005 -1.85 -22.74 -8.89
C LYS A 1005 -2.14 -22.71 -10.38
N PHE A 1006 -1.17 -22.26 -11.15
CA PHE A 1006 -1.25 -22.28 -12.62
C PHE A 1006 -0.47 -23.48 -13.16
N THR A 1007 -0.93 -24.04 -14.27
CA THR A 1007 -0.24 -25.16 -14.94
C THR A 1007 1.07 -24.75 -15.61
N ASP A 1008 1.22 -23.47 -15.88
CA ASP A 1008 2.36 -22.84 -16.55
C ASP A 1008 3.35 -22.15 -15.58
N LYS A 1009 3.12 -22.27 -14.26
CA LYS A 1009 3.99 -21.70 -13.22
C LYS A 1009 4.28 -22.74 -12.13
N PRO A 1010 5.54 -22.83 -11.68
CA PRO A 1010 5.92 -23.80 -10.63
C PRO A 1010 5.43 -23.41 -9.23
N GLU A 1011 5.16 -22.14 -8.96
CA GLU A 1011 4.78 -21.63 -7.64
C GLU A 1011 3.32 -21.20 -7.60
N GLU A 1012 2.69 -21.30 -6.43
CA GLU A 1012 1.34 -20.80 -6.20
C GLU A 1012 1.37 -19.29 -6.07
N GLU A 1013 0.40 -18.61 -6.68
CA GLU A 1013 0.22 -17.17 -6.54
C GLU A 1013 -0.84 -16.86 -5.49
N ILE A 1014 -0.52 -15.96 -4.57
CA ILE A 1014 -1.47 -15.46 -3.58
C ILE A 1014 -1.99 -14.11 -4.05
N LEU A 1015 -3.28 -14.07 -4.37
CA LEU A 1015 -3.97 -12.85 -4.78
C LEU A 1015 -4.89 -12.39 -3.66
N ASN A 1016 -4.78 -11.13 -3.29
CA ASN A 1016 -5.63 -10.51 -2.30
C ASN A 1016 -6.36 -9.32 -2.93
N GLY A 1017 -7.56 -9.01 -2.47
CA GLY A 1017 -8.31 -7.87 -2.95
C GLY A 1017 -9.65 -7.73 -2.24
N ASN A 1018 -10.50 -6.84 -2.77
CA ASN A 1018 -11.77 -6.51 -2.16
C ASN A 1018 -12.95 -6.90 -3.04
N ILE A 1019 -14.06 -7.28 -2.40
CA ILE A 1019 -15.34 -7.58 -3.03
C ILE A 1019 -16.40 -6.67 -2.42
N THR A 1020 -17.13 -5.94 -3.23
CA THR A 1020 -18.26 -5.15 -2.75
C THR A 1020 -19.55 -5.95 -2.85
N LEU A 1021 -20.14 -6.29 -1.71
CA LEU A 1021 -21.48 -6.86 -1.62
C LEU A 1021 -22.50 -5.73 -1.63
N MET A 1022 -23.33 -5.69 -2.65
CA MET A 1022 -24.41 -4.70 -2.82
C MET A 1022 -25.78 -5.38 -2.69
N ARG A 1023 -26.76 -4.74 -2.06
CA ARG A 1023 -28.14 -5.22 -1.95
C ARG A 1023 -29.14 -4.11 -2.19
#